data_80518c6220911a4ed2e11470faaeb22e
#
_entry.id   80518c6220911a4ed2e11470faaeb22e
#
_cell.length_a   1.000
_cell.length_b   1.000
_cell.length_c   1.000
_cell.angle_alpha   90.00
_cell.angle_beta   90.00
_cell.angle_gamma   90.00
#
_symmetry.space_group_name_H-M   'P 1'
#
loop_
_entity.id
_entity.type
_entity.pdbx_description
1 polymer ?
#
loop_
_entity_poly.entity_id
_entity_poly.type
_entity_poly.pdbx_seq_one_letter_code
_entity_poly.pdbx_strand_id
1 'polypeptide(L)'
;MKKVFLLAAFSLAVLAQAQRVEPQRNIYVNQGGRTRIVNAVDSIGFTPDQMTVWRAGDTTMLNVAGTDRITLSEYDTWRTQVMPETYWADFDYDIAFDNAADRQRIVPEPEITDPTDPCYDDFKAHHTWRPGLGVHITFNDTTAVITGDLDSITVTRNGAHVTVHTAASGVWFVLSGHSNNGSFKLYSEKKASVTLSGLHLTNPSGPVINSQGKKRLFLEVTGGVLNYSSLTDGPTYTKVEGEDQRGCIFAEGKICISGDGELYVNANKKCGIASDDYVHVLDGLVHVVNHAEKGKAIYGKDNIIIGGGVVRTYSDGDAGKGLASDSLLTVTGGLIKAITAGNAVYVEAEQDYSSCCCIKSAWNMHLAGGEIRCLSTGTGGKGISAGHEEVTPTKTYYRGKLTFDGADVYVRTGGTRFPAVKLEDSHGNAIGPAASPKGIKSADKMTINSGNIYVRCSGGAAAEGIESKRSIDIYGGKVRTYCVDDGMNAEGCNMHGGDVLICSTENDGFDTGFLIMSGGLLYTIGDDDEQMGLDTDGKTFLVSGGEIVALGARNCAPFNSSSQASVLCYLHKNVSGLALADATGNILKAIPTPYSYNPLCVLFSNSNIQIGSSYQILSFEHSFNDTPVTEYNFTVETSTTQLGSK
;
A
#
# COMPACT_ATOMS: atom_id res chain seq x y z
N MET A 1 28.77 -1.47 1.63
CA MET A 1 29.55 -2.56 1.02
C MET A 1 28.83 -3.29 -0.11
N LYS A 2 27.56 -3.72 0.00
CA LYS A 2 26.85 -4.42 -1.12
C LYS A 2 26.61 -3.57 -2.39
N LYS A 3 26.41 -2.27 -2.26
CA LYS A 3 26.19 -1.36 -3.43
C LYS A 3 27.49 -1.10 -4.21
N VAL A 4 28.63 -1.13 -3.57
CA VAL A 4 29.94 -0.94 -4.22
C VAL A 4 30.34 -2.17 -5.04
N PHE A 5 29.90 -3.39 -4.64
CA PHE A 5 30.19 -4.61 -5.37
C PHE A 5 29.46 -4.73 -6.71
N LEU A 6 28.24 -4.19 -6.84
CA LEU A 6 27.51 -4.19 -8.12
C LEU A 6 28.17 -3.22 -9.13
N LEU A 7 28.66 -2.06 -8.65
CA LEU A 7 29.44 -1.15 -9.49
C LEU A 7 30.81 -1.74 -9.89
N ALA A 8 31.46 -2.47 -8.99
CA ALA A 8 32.73 -3.13 -9.28
C ALA A 8 32.60 -4.26 -10.31
N ALA A 9 31.49 -5.01 -10.29
CA ALA A 9 31.22 -6.05 -11.29
C ALA A 9 30.98 -5.45 -12.69
N PHE A 10 30.33 -4.29 -12.78
CA PHE A 10 30.14 -3.57 -14.02
C PHE A 10 31.46 -2.94 -14.53
N SER A 11 32.33 -2.46 -13.63
CA SER A 11 33.64 -1.93 -14.00
C SER A 11 34.63 -3.00 -14.46
N LEU A 12 34.55 -4.22 -13.90
CA LEU A 12 35.38 -5.34 -14.39
C LEU A 12 34.98 -5.83 -15.79
N ALA A 13 33.69 -5.81 -16.11
CA ALA A 13 33.22 -6.14 -17.46
C ALA A 13 33.60 -5.06 -18.50
N VAL A 14 33.70 -3.81 -18.09
CA VAL A 14 34.15 -2.70 -18.95
C VAL A 14 35.67 -2.67 -19.10
N LEU A 15 36.43 -3.14 -18.10
CA LEU A 15 37.90 -3.26 -18.18
C LEU A 15 38.36 -4.50 -18.97
N ALA A 16 37.54 -5.54 -19.10
CA ALA A 16 37.86 -6.73 -19.90
C ALA A 16 37.63 -6.55 -21.41
N GLN A 17 36.86 -5.53 -21.79
CA GLN A 17 36.74 -5.09 -23.17
C GLN A 17 37.02 -3.60 -23.21
N ALA A 18 38.22 -3.24 -23.63
CA ALA A 18 38.58 -1.86 -23.98
C ALA A 18 37.76 -1.39 -25.20
N GLN A 19 36.42 -1.34 -25.06
CA GLN A 19 35.60 -0.63 -26.01
C GLN A 19 35.77 0.86 -25.76
N ARG A 20 36.32 1.56 -26.77
CA ARG A 20 36.29 3.01 -26.83
C ARG A 20 34.86 3.47 -26.53
N VAL A 21 34.68 4.17 -25.44
CA VAL A 21 33.46 4.96 -25.20
C VAL A 21 33.38 5.93 -26.35
N GLU A 22 32.34 5.90 -27.16
CA GLU A 22 32.19 6.83 -28.27
C GLU A 22 32.34 8.26 -27.77
N PRO A 23 33.08 9.13 -28.49
CA PRO A 23 33.45 10.46 -28.01
C PRO A 23 32.21 11.36 -27.99
N GLN A 24 31.34 11.27 -27.03
CA GLN A 24 30.22 12.19 -26.74
C GLN A 24 29.32 11.72 -25.61
N ARG A 25 29.68 10.69 -24.82
CA ARG A 25 28.87 10.28 -23.68
C ARG A 25 29.13 11.18 -22.47
N ASN A 26 28.05 11.65 -21.89
CA ASN A 26 28.09 12.39 -20.62
C ASN A 26 27.92 11.41 -19.46
N ILE A 27 28.59 11.68 -18.35
CA ILE A 27 28.31 11.03 -17.07
C ILE A 27 27.68 12.04 -16.12
N TYR A 28 26.74 11.57 -15.35
CA TYR A 28 26.04 12.35 -14.31
C TYR A 28 26.51 11.86 -12.96
N VAL A 29 27.15 12.72 -12.22
CA VAL A 29 27.70 12.43 -10.89
C VAL A 29 26.85 13.14 -9.85
N ASN A 30 26.11 12.36 -9.07
CA ASN A 30 25.27 12.89 -7.98
C ASN A 30 26.07 12.90 -6.68
N GLN A 31 26.22 14.07 -6.07
CA GLN A 31 26.92 14.29 -4.79
C GLN A 31 26.11 15.24 -3.92
N GLY A 32 25.63 14.76 -2.76
CA GLY A 32 24.94 15.58 -1.77
C GLY A 32 23.76 16.37 -2.37
N GLY A 33 22.91 15.72 -3.18
CA GLY A 33 21.77 16.34 -3.85
C GLY A 33 22.09 17.22 -5.06
N ARG A 34 23.36 17.27 -5.49
CA ARG A 34 23.79 17.99 -6.69
C ARG A 34 24.19 17.01 -7.78
N THR A 35 23.77 17.29 -9.02
CA THR A 35 24.19 16.54 -10.19
C THR A 35 25.25 17.34 -10.93
N ARG A 36 26.44 16.76 -11.10
CA ARG A 36 27.49 17.28 -11.96
C ARG A 36 27.51 16.50 -13.25
N ILE A 37 27.38 17.16 -14.38
CA ILE A 37 27.56 16.55 -15.71
C ILE A 37 29.02 16.68 -16.11
N VAL A 38 29.63 15.58 -16.51
CA VAL A 38 30.95 15.55 -17.14
C VAL A 38 30.76 15.11 -18.58
N ASN A 39 30.92 16.04 -19.50
CA ASN A 39 30.67 15.85 -20.94
C ASN A 39 31.88 15.22 -21.65
N ALA A 40 31.60 14.55 -22.75
CA ALA A 40 32.60 14.01 -23.69
C ALA A 40 33.62 13.09 -22.97
N VAL A 41 33.13 12.14 -22.19
CA VAL A 41 33.99 11.21 -21.44
C VAL A 41 34.57 10.13 -22.35
N ASP A 42 35.90 10.00 -22.37
CA ASP A 42 36.61 8.94 -23.09
C ASP A 42 36.72 7.66 -22.28
N SER A 43 36.99 7.78 -21.00
CA SER A 43 37.10 6.63 -20.07
C SER A 43 36.94 7.04 -18.61
N ILE A 44 36.62 6.07 -17.76
CA ILE A 44 36.47 6.23 -16.31
C ILE A 44 37.27 5.15 -15.61
N GLY A 45 38.07 5.54 -14.62
CA GLY A 45 38.77 4.62 -13.74
C GLY A 45 38.40 4.86 -12.28
N PHE A 46 38.46 3.81 -11.47
CA PHE A 46 38.15 3.86 -10.04
C PHE A 46 39.35 3.38 -9.21
N THR A 47 39.61 4.10 -8.14
CA THR A 47 40.33 3.62 -6.96
C THR A 47 39.36 3.57 -5.77
N PRO A 48 39.73 3.00 -4.63
CA PRO A 48 38.82 2.97 -3.46
C PRO A 48 38.26 4.34 -3.06
N ASP A 49 39.04 5.40 -3.27
CA ASP A 49 38.70 6.74 -2.79
C ASP A 49 38.43 7.76 -3.90
N GLN A 50 38.79 7.44 -5.14
CA GLN A 50 38.69 8.39 -6.26
C GLN A 50 38.14 7.74 -7.54
N MET A 51 37.34 8.51 -8.25
CA MET A 51 36.98 8.28 -9.64
C MET A 51 37.72 9.26 -10.52
N THR A 52 38.44 8.75 -11.50
CA THR A 52 39.13 9.55 -12.52
C THR A 52 38.37 9.46 -13.83
N VAL A 53 38.02 10.61 -14.37
CA VAL A 53 37.33 10.73 -15.66
C VAL A 53 38.30 11.35 -16.65
N TRP A 54 38.62 10.63 -17.71
CA TRP A 54 39.47 11.11 -18.82
C TRP A 54 38.60 11.62 -19.94
N ARG A 55 38.99 12.77 -20.47
CA ARG A 55 38.43 13.42 -21.67
C ARG A 55 39.56 13.84 -22.59
N ALA A 56 39.30 14.06 -23.88
CA ALA A 56 40.30 14.52 -24.83
C ALA A 56 41.07 15.75 -24.28
N GLY A 57 42.27 15.51 -23.78
CA GLY A 57 43.17 16.56 -23.26
C GLY A 57 42.96 17.05 -21.82
N ASP A 58 42.03 16.43 -21.05
CA ASP A 58 41.75 16.80 -19.68
C ASP A 58 41.43 15.61 -18.79
N THR A 59 41.67 15.74 -17.49
CA THR A 59 41.38 14.71 -16.49
C THR A 59 40.68 15.33 -15.30
N THR A 60 39.48 14.80 -14.97
CA THR A 60 38.74 15.24 -13.79
C THR A 60 38.77 14.16 -12.71
N MET A 61 39.18 14.49 -11.51
CA MET A 61 39.16 13.63 -10.33
C MET A 61 37.95 13.96 -9.48
N LEU A 62 37.20 12.94 -9.07
CA LEU A 62 36.02 13.06 -8.23
C LEU A 62 36.17 12.13 -7.02
N ASN A 63 35.81 12.61 -5.84
CA ASN A 63 35.86 11.82 -4.61
C ASN A 63 34.70 10.81 -4.59
N VAL A 64 34.99 9.53 -4.47
CA VAL A 64 33.98 8.46 -4.43
C VAL A 64 33.22 8.46 -3.10
N ALA A 65 33.85 8.85 -2.00
CA ALA A 65 33.24 8.84 -0.67
C ALA A 65 32.05 9.79 -0.52
N GLY A 66 31.98 10.84 -1.34
CA GLY A 66 30.84 11.79 -1.34
C GLY A 66 29.89 11.61 -2.53
N THR A 67 30.08 10.55 -3.31
CA THR A 67 29.29 10.31 -4.52
C THR A 67 28.15 9.35 -4.20
N ASP A 68 26.91 9.83 -4.29
CA ASP A 68 25.72 9.03 -4.03
C ASP A 68 25.45 8.06 -5.20
N ARG A 69 25.65 8.55 -6.42
CA ARG A 69 25.41 7.77 -7.65
C ARG A 69 26.12 8.36 -8.85
N ILE A 70 26.52 7.48 -9.79
CA ILE A 70 27.03 7.84 -11.11
C ILE A 70 26.16 7.13 -12.13
N THR A 71 25.62 7.88 -13.11
CA THR A 71 24.82 7.34 -14.19
C THR A 71 25.36 7.78 -15.55
N LEU A 72 25.14 6.95 -16.57
CA LEU A 72 25.50 7.28 -17.95
C LEU A 72 24.45 8.17 -18.62
N SER A 73 23.27 8.28 -18.00
CA SER A 73 22.19 9.16 -18.42
C SER A 73 21.30 9.46 -17.22
N GLU A 74 21.00 10.72 -16.96
CA GLU A 74 20.04 11.08 -15.93
C GLU A 74 18.61 10.73 -16.38
N TYR A 75 18.36 10.78 -17.67
CA TYR A 75 17.10 10.39 -18.30
C TYR A 75 16.73 8.93 -18.00
N ASP A 76 17.66 7.99 -18.17
CA ASP A 76 17.40 6.57 -17.88
C ASP A 76 17.09 6.34 -16.41
N THR A 77 17.71 7.12 -15.55
CA THR A 77 17.47 7.02 -14.10
C THR A 77 16.10 7.56 -13.71
N TRP A 78 15.68 8.65 -14.33
CA TRP A 78 14.38 9.25 -14.10
C TRP A 78 13.27 8.39 -14.70
N ARG A 79 13.43 7.98 -15.95
CA ARG A 79 12.49 7.09 -16.63
C ARG A 79 12.29 5.78 -15.85
N THR A 80 13.37 5.23 -15.28
CA THR A 80 13.27 4.06 -14.40
C THR A 80 12.71 4.39 -13.01
N GLN A 81 12.71 5.63 -12.54
CA GLN A 81 12.10 6.02 -11.26
C GLN A 81 10.64 6.47 -11.38
N VAL A 82 10.26 7.12 -12.46
CA VAL A 82 8.94 7.74 -12.67
C VAL A 82 8.02 6.91 -13.55
N MET A 83 8.56 6.26 -14.59
CA MET A 83 7.79 5.51 -15.58
C MET A 83 8.34 4.09 -15.80
N PRO A 84 8.63 3.32 -14.80
CA PRO A 84 9.26 2.04 -15.06
C PRO A 84 8.20 0.98 -15.33
N GLU A 85 8.10 0.52 -16.54
CA GLU A 85 7.44 -0.76 -16.80
C GLU A 85 8.09 -1.88 -15.98
N THR A 86 9.41 -1.86 -15.82
CA THR A 86 10.16 -2.79 -14.96
C THR A 86 9.88 -2.62 -13.47
N TYR A 87 9.65 -1.41 -13.00
CA TYR A 87 9.35 -1.11 -11.60
C TYR A 87 7.97 -1.62 -11.16
N TRP A 88 6.99 -1.67 -12.09
CA TRP A 88 5.66 -2.21 -11.87
C TRP A 88 5.52 -3.67 -12.31
N ALA A 89 6.44 -4.19 -13.11
CA ALA A 89 6.47 -5.59 -13.48
C ALA A 89 6.77 -6.48 -12.25
N ASP A 90 7.71 -6.08 -11.40
CA ASP A 90 7.98 -6.76 -10.14
C ASP A 90 6.77 -6.72 -9.19
N PHE A 91 5.99 -5.64 -9.24
CA PHE A 91 4.77 -5.49 -8.47
C PHE A 91 3.65 -6.41 -8.95
N ASP A 92 3.45 -6.55 -10.26
CA ASP A 92 2.39 -7.39 -10.84
C ASP A 92 2.61 -8.87 -10.58
N TYR A 93 3.85 -9.29 -10.61
CA TYR A 93 4.25 -10.68 -10.40
C TYR A 93 3.95 -11.15 -8.98
N ASP A 94 4.15 -10.31 -8.01
CA ASP A 94 4.18 -10.68 -6.60
C ASP A 94 2.80 -10.82 -5.92
N ILE A 95 1.70 -10.39 -6.55
CA ILE A 95 0.34 -10.54 -6.00
C ILE A 95 -0.21 -11.96 -6.20
N ALA A 96 0.37 -12.74 -7.10
CA ALA A 96 -0.06 -14.11 -7.35
C ALA A 96 0.08 -15.00 -6.09
N PHE A 97 -0.88 -15.88 -5.88
CA PHE A 97 -0.83 -16.86 -4.79
C PHE A 97 0.09 -18.02 -5.20
N ASP A 98 1.36 -17.87 -4.91
CA ASP A 98 2.35 -18.95 -5.08
C ASP A 98 2.53 -19.70 -3.76
N ASN A 99 2.01 -20.95 -3.70
CA ASN A 99 2.07 -21.75 -2.48
C ASN A 99 3.51 -22.01 -2.01
N ALA A 100 4.44 -22.26 -2.92
CA ALA A 100 5.82 -22.57 -2.56
C ALA A 100 6.56 -21.34 -2.03
N ALA A 101 6.43 -20.21 -2.72
CA ALA A 101 7.05 -18.95 -2.31
C ALA A 101 6.39 -18.38 -1.03
N ASP A 102 5.06 -18.43 -0.92
CA ASP A 102 4.34 -17.88 0.22
C ASP A 102 4.62 -18.67 1.50
N ARG A 103 4.75 -20.00 1.43
CA ARG A 103 5.16 -20.84 2.58
C ARG A 103 6.51 -20.43 3.16
N GLN A 104 7.44 -20.03 2.33
CA GLN A 104 8.77 -19.55 2.76
C GLN A 104 8.72 -18.18 3.46
N ARG A 105 7.58 -17.51 3.38
CA ARG A 105 7.34 -16.20 3.97
C ARG A 105 6.55 -16.28 5.29
N ILE A 106 6.21 -17.49 5.75
CA ILE A 106 5.57 -17.68 7.06
C ILE A 106 6.58 -17.30 8.14
N VAL A 107 6.31 -16.23 8.85
CA VAL A 107 7.09 -15.74 9.99
C VAL A 107 6.11 -15.51 11.14
N PRO A 108 6.32 -16.11 12.29
CA PRO A 108 5.46 -15.89 13.44
C PRO A 108 5.52 -14.44 13.92
N GLU A 109 4.48 -14.01 14.61
CA GLU A 109 4.45 -12.71 15.26
C GLU A 109 5.68 -12.57 16.18
N PRO A 110 6.41 -11.45 16.12
CA PRO A 110 7.52 -11.19 17.03
C PRO A 110 7.07 -11.21 18.49
N GLU A 111 7.96 -11.60 19.39
CA GLU A 111 7.66 -11.58 20.84
C GLU A 111 7.32 -10.17 21.29
N ILE A 112 6.11 -9.99 21.82
CA ILE A 112 5.65 -8.72 22.39
C ILE A 112 6.02 -8.70 23.87
N THR A 113 7.04 -7.92 24.20
CA THR A 113 7.55 -7.80 25.57
C THR A 113 7.08 -6.54 26.30
N ASP A 114 6.61 -5.54 25.57
CA ASP A 114 6.11 -4.27 26.11
C ASP A 114 4.67 -4.44 26.61
N PRO A 115 4.41 -4.32 27.94
CA PRO A 115 3.06 -4.42 28.49
C PRO A 115 2.11 -3.30 28.04
N THR A 116 2.62 -2.24 27.43
CA THR A 116 1.80 -1.14 26.91
C THR A 116 1.36 -1.38 25.46
N ASP A 117 1.92 -2.39 24.78
CA ASP A 117 1.49 -2.78 23.45
C ASP A 117 0.04 -3.29 23.49
N PRO A 118 -0.84 -2.80 22.60
CA PRO A 118 -2.24 -3.23 22.54
C PRO A 118 -2.43 -4.74 22.36
N CYS A 119 -1.47 -5.42 21.76
CA CYS A 119 -1.50 -6.86 21.50
C CYS A 119 -0.85 -7.70 22.62
N TYR A 120 -0.20 -7.07 23.61
CA TYR A 120 0.55 -7.77 24.66
C TYR A 120 -0.26 -8.83 25.40
N ASP A 121 -1.48 -8.47 25.83
CA ASP A 121 -2.33 -9.39 26.60
C ASP A 121 -2.76 -10.61 25.77
N ASP A 122 -2.91 -10.44 24.46
CA ASP A 122 -3.27 -11.52 23.55
C ASP A 122 -2.10 -12.43 23.26
N PHE A 123 -0.95 -11.85 22.96
CA PHE A 123 0.31 -12.57 22.81
C PHE A 123 0.63 -13.39 24.07
N LYS A 124 0.63 -12.76 25.22
CA LYS A 124 0.84 -13.42 26.51
C LYS A 124 -0.19 -14.51 26.78
N ALA A 125 -1.46 -14.26 26.51
CA ALA A 125 -2.51 -15.25 26.71
C ALA A 125 -2.34 -16.48 25.84
N HIS A 126 -1.87 -16.31 24.58
CA HIS A 126 -1.54 -17.41 23.68
C HIS A 126 -0.33 -18.22 24.19
N HIS A 127 0.76 -17.55 24.48
CA HIS A 127 2.01 -18.22 24.90
C HIS A 127 1.97 -18.82 26.31
N THR A 128 1.07 -18.36 27.16
CA THR A 128 0.87 -18.94 28.50
C THR A 128 -0.26 -19.95 28.56
N TRP A 129 -1.00 -20.14 27.48
CA TRP A 129 -2.05 -21.15 27.40
C TRP A 129 -1.49 -22.53 27.71
N ARG A 130 -2.17 -23.25 28.60
CA ARG A 130 -1.84 -24.63 28.93
C ARG A 130 -3.09 -25.46 28.78
N PRO A 131 -3.13 -26.37 27.82
CA PRO A 131 -4.26 -27.27 27.64
C PRO A 131 -4.37 -28.21 28.86
N GLY A 132 -5.61 -28.39 29.28
CA GLY A 132 -5.97 -29.35 30.33
C GLY A 132 -6.64 -30.59 29.74
N LEU A 133 -7.97 -30.57 29.68
CA LEU A 133 -8.79 -31.68 29.15
C LEU A 133 -8.73 -31.74 27.64
N GLY A 134 -8.27 -32.85 27.06
CA GLY A 134 -8.12 -33.07 25.64
C GLY A 134 -9.19 -33.97 25.02
N VAL A 135 -9.84 -33.50 23.97
CA VAL A 135 -10.83 -34.25 23.21
C VAL A 135 -10.43 -34.33 21.73
N HIS A 136 -10.36 -35.53 21.20
CA HIS A 136 -10.08 -35.76 19.80
C HIS A 136 -11.39 -36.10 19.05
N ILE A 137 -11.66 -35.40 17.97
CA ILE A 137 -12.83 -35.59 17.11
C ILE A 137 -12.33 -35.90 15.70
N THR A 138 -12.52 -37.12 15.26
CA THR A 138 -12.15 -37.57 13.91
C THR A 138 -13.40 -37.73 13.07
N PHE A 139 -13.53 -36.87 12.07
CA PHE A 139 -14.62 -36.94 11.10
C PHE A 139 -14.36 -38.06 10.09
N ASN A 140 -15.39 -38.85 9.81
CA ASN A 140 -15.32 -39.97 8.89
C ASN A 140 -16.61 -40.01 8.04
N ASP A 141 -16.59 -39.34 6.90
CA ASP A 141 -17.72 -39.18 5.97
C ASP A 141 -19.01 -38.72 6.66
N THR A 142 -19.85 -39.66 7.08
CA THR A 142 -21.19 -39.42 7.63
C THR A 142 -21.24 -39.37 9.15
N THR A 143 -20.13 -39.54 9.85
CA THR A 143 -20.09 -39.60 11.32
C THR A 143 -18.82 -38.98 11.87
N ALA A 144 -18.76 -38.87 13.19
CA ALA A 144 -17.54 -38.48 13.92
C ALA A 144 -17.25 -39.45 15.05
N VAL A 145 -15.97 -39.78 15.24
CA VAL A 145 -15.47 -40.56 16.38
C VAL A 145 -14.90 -39.60 17.42
N ILE A 146 -15.30 -39.73 18.68
CA ILE A 146 -14.92 -38.85 19.76
C ILE A 146 -14.18 -39.68 20.80
N THR A 147 -12.97 -39.25 21.15
CA THR A 147 -12.11 -39.90 22.14
C THR A 147 -11.45 -38.84 23.03
N GLY A 148 -10.93 -39.26 24.18
CA GLY A 148 -10.24 -38.35 25.10
C GLY A 148 -10.95 -38.19 26.43
N ASP A 149 -10.64 -37.14 27.16
CA ASP A 149 -11.21 -36.84 28.46
C ASP A 149 -12.53 -36.07 28.29
N LEU A 150 -13.63 -36.73 28.66
CA LEU A 150 -14.97 -36.18 28.53
C LEU A 150 -15.54 -35.72 29.89
N ASP A 151 -14.76 -35.76 30.96
CA ASP A 151 -15.21 -35.26 32.26
C ASP A 151 -15.51 -33.73 32.18
N SER A 152 -16.68 -33.33 32.57
CA SER A 152 -17.17 -31.96 32.47
C SER A 152 -17.39 -31.43 31.05
N ILE A 153 -17.44 -32.33 30.05
CA ILE A 153 -17.70 -32.00 28.64
C ILE A 153 -18.87 -32.82 28.14
N THR A 154 -19.92 -32.14 27.70
CA THR A 154 -21.08 -32.81 27.07
C THR A 154 -20.93 -32.73 25.57
N VAL A 155 -20.83 -33.88 24.90
CA VAL A 155 -20.74 -33.97 23.44
C VAL A 155 -21.99 -34.64 22.90
N THR A 156 -22.64 -33.97 21.97
CA THR A 156 -23.75 -34.54 21.19
C THR A 156 -23.37 -34.58 19.72
N ARG A 157 -23.87 -35.56 19.00
CA ARG A 157 -23.62 -35.67 17.57
C ARG A 157 -24.88 -36.09 16.80
N ASN A 158 -25.02 -35.57 15.60
CA ASN A 158 -25.97 -36.00 14.61
C ASN A 158 -25.21 -36.24 13.29
N GLY A 159 -24.89 -37.49 13.01
CA GLY A 159 -23.97 -37.82 11.93
C GLY A 159 -22.57 -37.24 12.19
N ALA A 160 -22.08 -36.43 11.25
CA ALA A 160 -20.83 -35.71 11.38
C ALA A 160 -21.01 -34.26 11.93
N HIS A 161 -22.21 -33.89 12.39
CA HIS A 161 -22.40 -32.63 13.13
C HIS A 161 -22.19 -32.86 14.61
N VAL A 162 -21.14 -32.24 15.16
CA VAL A 162 -20.73 -32.36 16.56
C VAL A 162 -21.01 -31.06 17.29
N THR A 163 -21.71 -31.17 18.43
CA THR A 163 -21.96 -30.04 19.33
C THR A 163 -21.39 -30.35 20.71
N VAL A 164 -20.65 -29.40 21.25
CA VAL A 164 -19.96 -29.49 22.55
C VAL A 164 -20.46 -28.40 23.49
N HIS A 165 -20.78 -28.79 24.73
CA HIS A 165 -21.05 -27.87 25.84
C HIS A 165 -20.07 -28.11 26.96
N THR A 166 -19.44 -27.05 27.49
CA THR A 166 -18.49 -27.15 28.61
C THR A 166 -18.41 -25.84 29.41
N ALA A 167 -18.29 -26.00 30.71
CA ALA A 167 -17.91 -24.93 31.65
C ALA A 167 -16.48 -25.08 32.18
N ALA A 168 -15.77 -26.15 31.75
CA ALA A 168 -14.41 -26.43 32.17
C ALA A 168 -13.42 -25.43 31.59
N SER A 169 -12.34 -25.15 32.31
CA SER A 169 -11.23 -24.35 31.83
C SER A 169 -10.12 -25.23 31.24
N GLY A 170 -9.39 -24.69 30.25
CA GLY A 170 -8.27 -25.39 29.65
C GLY A 170 -8.67 -26.51 28.69
N VAL A 171 -9.89 -26.50 28.18
CA VAL A 171 -10.36 -27.51 27.21
C VAL A 171 -9.75 -27.28 25.84
N TRP A 172 -9.25 -28.36 25.24
CA TRP A 172 -8.74 -28.32 23.88
C TRP A 172 -9.29 -29.47 23.04
N PHE A 173 -9.56 -29.16 21.78
CA PHE A 173 -10.12 -30.09 20.82
C PHE A 173 -9.15 -30.27 19.67
N VAL A 174 -8.88 -31.51 19.25
CA VAL A 174 -8.19 -31.80 18.00
C VAL A 174 -9.21 -32.29 17.00
N LEU A 175 -9.39 -31.56 15.91
CA LEU A 175 -10.31 -31.91 14.82
C LEU A 175 -9.50 -32.44 13.65
N SER A 176 -9.86 -33.62 13.15
CA SER A 176 -9.18 -34.27 12.03
C SER A 176 -10.14 -35.04 11.15
N GLY A 177 -9.64 -35.53 9.99
CA GLY A 177 -10.43 -36.35 9.07
C GLY A 177 -11.28 -35.53 8.11
N HIS A 178 -12.35 -36.13 7.57
CA HIS A 178 -13.13 -35.48 6.51
C HIS A 178 -14.62 -35.81 6.59
N SER A 179 -15.45 -34.83 6.15
CA SER A 179 -16.87 -35.02 5.89
C SER A 179 -17.39 -33.94 4.93
N ASN A 180 -18.24 -34.33 3.99
CA ASN A 180 -18.93 -33.40 3.11
C ASN A 180 -20.27 -32.87 3.69
N ASN A 181 -20.63 -33.30 4.90
CA ASN A 181 -21.82 -32.84 5.62
C ASN A 181 -21.57 -32.94 7.14
N GLY A 182 -20.75 -32.02 7.66
CA GLY A 182 -20.36 -32.02 9.06
C GLY A 182 -20.06 -30.63 9.58
N SER A 183 -20.05 -30.50 10.90
CA SER A 183 -19.73 -29.25 11.58
C SER A 183 -19.24 -29.48 13.00
N PHE A 184 -18.51 -28.51 13.52
CA PHE A 184 -18.13 -28.42 14.92
C PHE A 184 -18.74 -27.19 15.54
N LYS A 185 -19.58 -27.36 16.57
CA LYS A 185 -20.20 -26.28 17.33
C LYS A 185 -19.77 -26.35 18.79
N LEU A 186 -19.37 -25.20 19.34
CA LEU A 186 -18.84 -25.12 20.70
C LEU A 186 -19.58 -24.05 21.53
N TYR A 187 -20.13 -24.48 22.64
CA TYR A 187 -20.61 -23.62 23.72
C TYR A 187 -19.65 -23.76 24.89
N SER A 188 -18.76 -22.80 25.05
CA SER A 188 -17.77 -22.78 26.14
C SER A 188 -17.91 -21.53 26.99
N GLU A 189 -17.99 -21.69 28.29
CA GLU A 189 -17.98 -20.58 29.26
C GLU A 189 -16.57 -20.02 29.50
N LYS A 190 -15.55 -20.76 29.09
CA LYS A 190 -14.13 -20.42 29.28
C LYS A 190 -13.39 -20.35 27.92
N LYS A 191 -12.13 -19.90 27.96
CA LYS A 191 -11.24 -19.99 26.82
C LYS A 191 -11.09 -21.44 26.39
N ALA A 192 -11.09 -21.70 25.10
CA ALA A 192 -10.90 -23.03 24.53
C ALA A 192 -9.91 -22.97 23.37
N SER A 193 -9.25 -24.10 23.10
CA SER A 193 -8.42 -24.27 21.91
C SER A 193 -9.03 -25.30 20.98
N VAL A 194 -8.93 -25.03 19.68
CA VAL A 194 -9.30 -25.95 18.60
C VAL A 194 -8.10 -26.09 17.69
N THR A 195 -7.53 -27.28 17.65
CA THR A 195 -6.44 -27.62 16.74
C THR A 195 -6.99 -28.31 15.52
N LEU A 196 -6.71 -27.77 14.34
CA LEU A 196 -7.04 -28.36 13.04
C LEU A 196 -5.86 -29.19 12.55
N SER A 197 -6.05 -30.51 12.47
CA SER A 197 -5.00 -31.45 12.08
C SER A 197 -5.43 -32.25 10.85
N GLY A 198 -5.21 -31.70 9.66
CA GLY A 198 -5.66 -32.31 8.41
C GLY A 198 -7.19 -32.46 8.34
N LEU A 199 -7.93 -31.45 8.73
CA LEU A 199 -9.39 -31.45 8.71
C LEU A 199 -9.93 -30.97 7.37
N HIS A 200 -10.72 -31.81 6.71
CA HIS A 200 -11.44 -31.45 5.47
C HIS A 200 -12.95 -31.53 5.74
N LEU A 201 -13.60 -30.39 6.00
CA LEU A 201 -14.97 -30.37 6.46
C LEU A 201 -15.83 -29.41 5.66
N THR A 202 -16.96 -29.90 5.16
CA THR A 202 -17.99 -29.09 4.50
C THR A 202 -19.27 -29.11 5.30
N ASN A 203 -19.87 -27.94 5.51
CA ASN A 203 -21.23 -27.83 6.06
C ASN A 203 -22.16 -27.15 5.03
N PRO A 204 -23.00 -27.89 4.30
CA PRO A 204 -23.87 -27.32 3.26
C PRO A 204 -24.92 -26.33 3.76
N SER A 205 -25.19 -26.28 5.08
CA SER A 205 -26.33 -25.54 5.62
C SER A 205 -26.00 -24.65 6.82
N GLY A 206 -24.72 -24.34 7.05
CA GLY A 206 -24.32 -23.47 8.15
C GLY A 206 -22.81 -23.29 8.28
N PRO A 207 -22.35 -22.65 9.36
CA PRO A 207 -20.95 -22.59 9.72
C PRO A 207 -20.31 -23.97 9.84
N VAL A 208 -19.07 -24.10 9.43
CA VAL A 208 -18.27 -25.32 9.64
C VAL A 208 -17.76 -25.39 11.09
N ILE A 209 -17.21 -24.27 11.58
CA ILE A 209 -16.83 -24.10 12.97
C ILE A 209 -17.64 -22.94 13.53
N ASN A 210 -18.37 -23.19 14.64
CA ASN A 210 -19.22 -22.17 15.25
C ASN A 210 -19.04 -22.19 16.78
N SER A 211 -18.33 -21.18 17.31
CA SER A 211 -18.10 -20.98 18.75
C SER A 211 -19.05 -19.90 19.28
N GLN A 212 -20.03 -20.32 20.07
CA GLN A 212 -21.04 -19.43 20.66
C GLN A 212 -20.62 -18.89 22.05
N GLY A 213 -19.40 -19.22 22.50
CA GLY A 213 -18.85 -18.69 23.74
C GLY A 213 -18.21 -17.31 23.55
N LYS A 214 -18.49 -16.37 24.45
CA LYS A 214 -17.91 -15.00 24.42
C LYS A 214 -16.45 -14.94 24.88
N LYS A 215 -15.78 -16.07 25.01
CA LYS A 215 -14.38 -16.16 25.42
C LYS A 215 -13.50 -16.47 24.23
N ARG A 216 -12.19 -16.24 24.40
CA ARG A 216 -11.20 -16.45 23.34
C ARG A 216 -11.19 -17.88 22.84
N LEU A 217 -11.25 -18.04 21.53
CA LEU A 217 -10.99 -19.26 20.80
C LEU A 217 -9.56 -19.20 20.23
N PHE A 218 -8.70 -20.11 20.69
CA PHE A 218 -7.42 -20.35 20.05
C PHE A 218 -7.64 -21.36 18.93
N LEU A 219 -7.41 -20.94 17.69
CA LEU A 219 -7.49 -21.79 16.51
C LEU A 219 -6.07 -22.09 16.02
N GLU A 220 -5.58 -23.27 16.35
CA GLU A 220 -4.27 -23.72 15.97
C GLU A 220 -4.37 -24.57 14.70
N VAL A 221 -3.55 -24.29 13.71
CA VAL A 221 -3.48 -25.08 12.47
C VAL A 221 -2.15 -25.80 12.42
N THR A 222 -2.21 -27.12 12.52
CA THR A 222 -1.02 -27.96 12.50
C THR A 222 -0.89 -28.72 11.19
N GLY A 223 0.32 -28.98 10.79
CA GLY A 223 0.57 -29.84 9.65
C GLY A 223 1.78 -29.40 8.85
N GLY A 224 2.49 -30.10 8.16
CA GLY A 224 3.49 -29.75 7.15
C GLY A 224 2.86 -29.62 5.78
N VAL A 225 3.67 -29.48 4.76
CA VAL A 225 3.32 -29.27 3.34
C VAL A 225 2.24 -30.21 2.76
N LEU A 226 1.98 -31.35 3.39
CA LEU A 226 0.99 -32.35 2.95
C LEU A 226 -0.23 -32.44 3.85
N ASN A 227 -0.36 -31.62 4.89
CA ASN A 227 -1.39 -31.79 5.92
C ASN A 227 -2.11 -30.47 6.20
N TYR A 228 -2.70 -29.89 5.15
CA TYR A 228 -3.52 -28.67 5.28
C TYR A 228 -4.93 -29.00 5.75
N SER A 229 -5.60 -28.01 6.35
CA SER A 229 -7.02 -28.08 6.68
C SER A 229 -7.85 -27.24 5.70
N SER A 230 -8.99 -27.76 5.29
CA SER A 230 -9.89 -27.13 4.32
C SER A 230 -11.33 -27.13 4.82
N LEU A 231 -11.93 -25.95 4.93
CA LEU A 231 -13.27 -25.74 5.45
C LEU A 231 -14.13 -25.05 4.40
N THR A 232 -15.31 -25.59 4.13
CA THR A 232 -16.24 -25.04 3.11
C THR A 232 -17.64 -24.95 3.69
N ASP A 233 -18.26 -23.78 3.66
CA ASP A 233 -19.68 -23.62 3.99
C ASP A 233 -20.58 -23.73 2.74
N GLY A 234 -21.89 -23.85 2.98
CA GLY A 234 -22.87 -23.87 1.90
C GLY A 234 -23.45 -22.49 1.56
N PRO A 235 -24.20 -22.42 0.44
CA PRO A 235 -24.82 -21.17 -0.02
C PRO A 235 -26.00 -20.72 0.85
N THR A 236 -26.44 -21.53 1.80
CA THR A 236 -27.56 -21.23 2.70
C THR A 236 -27.21 -21.62 4.11
N TYR A 237 -27.72 -20.85 5.09
CA TYR A 237 -27.57 -21.16 6.50
C TYR A 237 -28.93 -21.44 7.11
N THR A 238 -29.07 -22.58 7.78
CA THR A 238 -30.22 -22.88 8.61
C THR A 238 -30.15 -22.04 9.87
N LYS A 239 -31.13 -21.13 10.03
CA LYS A 239 -31.19 -20.26 11.20
C LYS A 239 -31.41 -21.09 12.48
N VAL A 240 -30.59 -20.80 13.49
CA VAL A 240 -30.78 -21.29 14.85
C VAL A 240 -31.12 -20.08 15.71
N GLU A 241 -32.23 -20.17 16.48
CA GLU A 241 -32.68 -19.06 17.31
C GLU A 241 -31.68 -18.80 18.46
N GLY A 242 -31.36 -17.54 18.68
CA GLY A 242 -30.42 -17.12 19.72
C GLY A 242 -28.94 -17.31 19.35
N GLU A 243 -28.63 -17.75 18.13
CA GLU A 243 -27.25 -17.90 17.66
C GLU A 243 -26.92 -16.95 16.50
N ASP A 244 -25.73 -16.38 16.57
CA ASP A 244 -25.14 -15.76 15.40
C ASP A 244 -24.41 -16.80 14.54
N GLN A 245 -24.49 -16.58 13.24
CA GLN A 245 -23.88 -17.43 12.21
C GLN A 245 -23.32 -16.49 11.12
N ARG A 246 -22.13 -15.91 11.35
CA ARG A 246 -21.60 -14.85 10.48
C ARG A 246 -20.57 -15.31 9.47
N GLY A 247 -20.04 -16.54 9.59
CA GLY A 247 -18.98 -17.01 8.70
C GLY A 247 -18.86 -18.53 8.67
N CYS A 248 -18.06 -19.03 7.75
CA CYS A 248 -17.67 -20.43 7.67
C CYS A 248 -16.98 -20.87 8.99
N ILE A 249 -16.06 -20.03 9.51
CA ILE A 249 -15.57 -20.05 10.88
C ILE A 249 -16.14 -18.84 11.59
N PHE A 250 -16.85 -19.05 12.70
CA PHE A 250 -17.43 -17.97 13.49
C PHE A 250 -17.17 -18.16 14.98
N ALA A 251 -16.91 -17.07 15.68
CA ALA A 251 -16.92 -17.01 17.14
C ALA A 251 -17.57 -15.72 17.65
N GLU A 252 -18.39 -15.86 18.70
CA GLU A 252 -18.94 -14.73 19.47
C GLU A 252 -17.83 -13.93 20.21
N GLY A 253 -16.74 -14.59 20.57
CA GLY A 253 -15.56 -13.97 21.19
C GLY A 253 -14.38 -13.93 20.25
N LYS A 254 -13.24 -13.54 20.79
CA LYS A 254 -11.97 -13.40 20.09
C LYS A 254 -11.50 -14.68 19.41
N ILE A 255 -10.97 -14.58 18.20
CA ILE A 255 -10.27 -15.67 17.51
C ILE A 255 -8.79 -15.32 17.42
N CYS A 256 -7.92 -16.19 17.94
CA CYS A 256 -6.48 -16.12 17.72
C CYS A 256 -6.06 -17.31 16.85
N ILE A 257 -5.47 -17.04 15.69
CA ILE A 257 -5.03 -18.06 14.73
C ILE A 257 -3.52 -18.20 14.80
N SER A 258 -3.04 -19.43 14.96
CA SER A 258 -1.62 -19.75 15.07
C SER A 258 -1.30 -21.13 14.51
N GLY A 259 -0.03 -21.49 14.55
CA GLY A 259 0.47 -22.81 14.13
C GLY A 259 1.24 -22.73 12.81
N ASP A 260 1.92 -23.81 12.46
CA ASP A 260 2.80 -23.94 11.29
C ASP A 260 2.09 -24.50 10.05
N GLY A 261 0.77 -24.71 10.14
CA GLY A 261 -0.03 -25.34 9.09
C GLY A 261 -0.65 -24.36 8.12
N GLU A 262 -1.45 -24.91 7.21
CA GLU A 262 -2.19 -24.19 6.19
C GLU A 262 -3.69 -24.37 6.38
N LEU A 263 -4.40 -23.25 6.48
CA LEU A 263 -5.86 -23.20 6.57
C LEU A 263 -6.44 -22.63 5.28
N TYR A 264 -7.28 -23.41 4.63
CA TYR A 264 -8.07 -23.00 3.47
C TYR A 264 -9.54 -22.88 3.87
N VAL A 265 -10.13 -21.71 3.65
CA VAL A 265 -11.54 -21.44 3.93
C VAL A 265 -12.21 -21.01 2.64
N ASN A 266 -13.27 -21.72 2.24
CA ASN A 266 -14.11 -21.37 1.10
C ASN A 266 -15.52 -20.99 1.60
N ALA A 267 -15.84 -19.69 1.52
CA ALA A 267 -17.07 -19.14 2.05
C ALA A 267 -18.05 -18.73 0.94
N ASN A 268 -19.25 -19.30 0.98
CA ASN A 268 -20.27 -19.12 -0.04
C ASN A 268 -21.46 -18.25 0.41
N LYS A 269 -21.61 -18.00 1.74
CA LYS A 269 -22.83 -17.34 2.23
C LYS A 269 -22.60 -15.97 2.86
N LYS A 270 -21.58 -15.85 3.71
CA LYS A 270 -21.32 -14.63 4.48
C LYS A 270 -19.81 -14.35 4.55
N CYS A 271 -19.23 -14.41 5.74
CA CYS A 271 -17.79 -14.24 5.91
C CYS A 271 -17.05 -15.59 5.82
N GLY A 272 -15.76 -15.55 5.55
CA GLY A 272 -14.91 -16.73 5.68
C GLY A 272 -14.58 -17.00 7.14
N ILE A 273 -13.85 -16.12 7.78
CA ILE A 273 -13.54 -16.13 9.21
C ILE A 273 -14.14 -14.88 9.85
N ALA A 274 -14.97 -15.04 10.88
CA ALA A 274 -15.66 -13.93 11.51
C ALA A 274 -15.64 -14.01 13.04
N SER A 275 -15.46 -12.87 13.69
CA SER A 275 -15.57 -12.70 15.13
C SER A 275 -16.45 -11.49 15.46
N ASP A 276 -17.30 -11.62 16.49
CA ASP A 276 -18.04 -10.48 17.04
C ASP A 276 -17.20 -9.61 18.00
N ASP A 277 -15.95 -10.00 18.20
CA ASP A 277 -14.91 -9.23 18.90
C ASP A 277 -13.77 -8.98 17.89
N TYR A 278 -12.63 -9.65 17.99
CA TYR A 278 -11.55 -9.48 17.02
C TYR A 278 -10.98 -10.80 16.48
N VAL A 279 -10.30 -10.69 15.33
CA VAL A 279 -9.48 -11.77 14.75
C VAL A 279 -8.02 -11.35 14.80
N HIS A 280 -7.18 -12.18 15.41
CA HIS A 280 -5.74 -12.00 15.49
C HIS A 280 -5.04 -13.17 14.80
N VAL A 281 -4.23 -12.89 13.78
CA VAL A 281 -3.37 -13.87 13.11
C VAL A 281 -1.95 -13.70 13.61
N LEU A 282 -1.45 -14.73 14.29
CA LEU A 282 -0.10 -14.75 14.86
C LEU A 282 0.90 -15.49 13.97
N ASP A 283 0.42 -16.52 13.22
CA ASP A 283 1.31 -17.40 12.48
C ASP A 283 0.54 -18.25 11.44
N GLY A 284 1.25 -19.05 10.66
CA GLY A 284 0.71 -19.98 9.68
C GLY A 284 0.34 -19.35 8.33
N LEU A 285 -0.27 -20.15 7.48
CA LEU A 285 -0.83 -19.69 6.21
C LEU A 285 -2.36 -19.78 6.26
N VAL A 286 -3.01 -18.64 6.19
CA VAL A 286 -4.47 -18.51 6.19
C VAL A 286 -4.92 -18.06 4.81
N HIS A 287 -5.61 -18.92 4.07
CA HIS A 287 -6.14 -18.64 2.74
C HIS A 287 -7.66 -18.66 2.77
N VAL A 288 -8.29 -17.54 2.47
CA VAL A 288 -9.75 -17.40 2.48
C VAL A 288 -10.26 -16.95 1.11
N VAL A 289 -11.13 -17.76 0.51
CA VAL A 289 -11.90 -17.42 -0.67
C VAL A 289 -13.33 -17.11 -0.24
N ASN A 290 -13.89 -15.98 -0.69
CA ASN A 290 -15.24 -15.55 -0.35
C ASN A 290 -16.02 -15.18 -1.61
N HIS A 291 -17.12 -15.91 -1.86
CA HIS A 291 -18.01 -15.73 -3.01
C HIS A 291 -19.30 -14.95 -2.69
N ALA A 292 -19.49 -14.59 -1.43
CA ALA A 292 -20.74 -13.96 -1.00
C ALA A 292 -20.79 -12.47 -1.39
N GLU A 293 -21.93 -12.03 -1.91
CA GLU A 293 -22.23 -10.60 -2.04
C GLU A 293 -22.11 -9.92 -0.65
N LYS A 294 -21.42 -8.79 -0.58
CA LYS A 294 -21.09 -8.06 0.66
C LYS A 294 -20.32 -8.91 1.69
N GLY A 295 -19.83 -10.09 1.26
CA GLY A 295 -19.03 -10.97 2.08
C GLY A 295 -17.71 -10.35 2.48
N LYS A 296 -17.14 -10.84 3.58
CA LYS A 296 -15.80 -10.43 4.05
C LYS A 296 -14.98 -11.70 4.22
N ALA A 297 -13.82 -11.78 3.59
CA ALA A 297 -13.01 -12.99 3.75
C ALA A 297 -12.60 -13.17 5.20
N ILE A 298 -12.04 -12.12 5.84
CA ILE A 298 -11.79 -12.08 7.29
C ILE A 298 -12.50 -10.86 7.88
N TYR A 299 -13.26 -11.09 8.96
CA TYR A 299 -14.02 -10.05 9.65
C TYR A 299 -13.82 -10.08 11.16
N GLY A 300 -13.36 -8.99 11.70
CA GLY A 300 -13.36 -8.71 13.13
C GLY A 300 -14.24 -7.49 13.42
N LYS A 301 -15.29 -7.66 14.22
CA LYS A 301 -16.20 -6.54 14.50
C LYS A 301 -15.48 -5.39 15.19
N ASP A 302 -14.72 -5.70 16.23
CA ASP A 302 -13.99 -4.69 16.99
C ASP A 302 -12.57 -4.44 16.42
N ASN A 303 -11.86 -5.51 16.00
CA ASN A 303 -10.52 -5.36 15.46
C ASN A 303 -10.12 -6.53 14.55
N ILE A 304 -9.18 -6.27 13.65
CA ILE A 304 -8.32 -7.26 12.99
C ILE A 304 -6.88 -6.92 13.32
N ILE A 305 -6.13 -7.91 13.77
CA ILE A 305 -4.70 -7.79 14.05
C ILE A 305 -3.96 -8.84 13.21
N ILE A 306 -3.02 -8.41 12.39
CA ILE A 306 -2.11 -9.29 11.66
C ILE A 306 -0.71 -9.03 12.21
N GLY A 307 -0.24 -9.94 13.07
CA GLY A 307 1.07 -9.87 13.70
C GLY A 307 2.13 -10.69 12.99
N GLY A 308 1.71 -11.77 12.31
CA GLY A 308 2.61 -12.69 11.62
C GLY A 308 1.90 -13.56 10.59
N GLY A 309 2.60 -14.58 10.11
CA GLY A 309 2.10 -15.53 9.13
C GLY A 309 1.91 -14.98 7.72
N VAL A 310 1.16 -15.73 6.91
CA VAL A 310 0.76 -15.35 5.56
C VAL A 310 -0.76 -15.37 5.45
N VAL A 311 -1.36 -14.23 5.16
CA VAL A 311 -2.81 -14.08 4.98
C VAL A 311 -3.11 -13.81 3.52
N ARG A 312 -3.86 -14.72 2.88
CA ARG A 312 -4.31 -14.57 1.49
C ARG A 312 -5.83 -14.52 1.45
N THR A 313 -6.37 -13.49 0.80
CA THR A 313 -7.82 -13.37 0.62
C THR A 313 -8.17 -13.13 -0.84
N TYR A 314 -9.20 -13.82 -1.31
CA TYR A 314 -9.81 -13.59 -2.61
C TYR A 314 -11.32 -13.41 -2.42
N SER A 315 -11.87 -12.28 -2.84
CA SER A 315 -13.30 -11.99 -2.74
C SER A 315 -13.83 -11.55 -4.11
N ASP A 316 -14.69 -12.36 -4.71
CA ASP A 316 -15.30 -12.09 -6.03
C ASP A 316 -16.79 -11.71 -5.96
N GLY A 317 -17.40 -11.81 -4.80
CA GLY A 317 -18.76 -11.30 -4.58
C GLY A 317 -18.80 -9.76 -4.66
N ASP A 318 -19.87 -9.20 -5.23
CA ASP A 318 -20.08 -7.76 -5.32
C ASP A 318 -20.08 -7.12 -3.92
N ALA A 319 -19.49 -5.94 -3.78
CA ALA A 319 -19.20 -5.26 -2.52
C ALA A 319 -18.42 -6.12 -1.50
N GLY A 320 -17.73 -7.17 -1.95
CA GLY A 320 -16.92 -8.05 -1.11
C GLY A 320 -15.68 -7.34 -0.54
N LYS A 321 -15.18 -7.82 0.61
CA LYS A 321 -13.95 -7.31 1.25
C LYS A 321 -12.98 -8.46 1.50
N GLY A 322 -11.69 -8.18 1.40
CA GLY A 322 -10.65 -9.10 1.86
C GLY A 322 -10.63 -9.12 3.39
N LEU A 323 -10.00 -8.14 4.02
CA LEU A 323 -10.02 -7.95 5.47
C LEU A 323 -10.95 -6.78 5.80
N ALA A 324 -11.84 -6.93 6.78
CA ALA A 324 -12.73 -5.86 7.18
C ALA A 324 -12.96 -5.82 8.69
N SER A 325 -12.84 -4.62 9.29
CA SER A 325 -13.22 -4.34 10.68
C SER A 325 -14.21 -3.18 10.75
N ASP A 326 -15.14 -3.27 11.70
CA ASP A 326 -16.07 -2.15 11.96
C ASP A 326 -15.45 -1.11 12.91
N SER A 327 -14.25 -1.35 13.47
CA SER A 327 -13.54 -0.41 14.32
C SER A 327 -12.07 -0.25 13.90
N LEU A 328 -11.15 -1.04 14.42
CA LEU A 328 -9.70 -0.91 14.18
C LEU A 328 -9.17 -2.04 13.28
N LEU A 329 -8.18 -1.74 12.47
CA LEU A 329 -7.35 -2.74 11.79
C LEU A 329 -5.89 -2.41 12.00
N THR A 330 -5.12 -3.37 12.48
CA THR A 330 -3.70 -3.22 12.78
C THR A 330 -2.88 -4.29 12.06
N VAL A 331 -1.81 -3.88 11.41
CA VAL A 331 -0.82 -4.79 10.82
C VAL A 331 0.54 -4.45 11.42
N THR A 332 1.13 -5.38 12.15
CA THR A 332 2.46 -5.23 12.77
C THR A 332 3.50 -6.15 12.14
N GLY A 333 3.06 -7.15 11.35
CA GLY A 333 3.96 -8.09 10.70
C GLY A 333 3.26 -8.97 9.67
N GLY A 334 3.95 -10.00 9.21
CA GLY A 334 3.45 -10.97 8.25
C GLY A 334 3.38 -10.49 6.80
N LEU A 335 2.81 -11.34 5.95
CA LEU A 335 2.53 -11.05 4.54
C LEU A 335 1.03 -11.11 4.29
N ILE A 336 0.45 -10.04 3.78
CA ILE A 336 -0.94 -9.98 3.35
C ILE A 336 -0.98 -9.91 1.81
N LYS A 337 -1.73 -10.82 1.18
CA LYS A 337 -2.10 -10.74 -0.24
C LYS A 337 -3.62 -10.72 -0.34
N ALA A 338 -4.21 -9.59 -0.69
CA ALA A 338 -5.65 -9.41 -0.76
C ALA A 338 -6.09 -9.05 -2.17
N ILE A 339 -6.98 -9.85 -2.73
CA ILE A 339 -7.55 -9.65 -4.08
C ILE A 339 -9.06 -9.50 -3.96
N THR A 340 -9.63 -8.48 -4.62
CA THR A 340 -11.07 -8.32 -4.80
C THR A 340 -11.41 -8.14 -6.28
N ALA A 341 -12.41 -8.88 -6.75
CA ALA A 341 -12.82 -8.87 -8.16
C ALA A 341 -14.30 -8.45 -8.38
N GLY A 342 -15.11 -8.39 -7.34
CA GLY A 342 -16.50 -7.96 -7.42
C GLY A 342 -16.63 -6.44 -7.63
N ASN A 343 -17.82 -5.98 -7.99
CA ASN A 343 -18.13 -4.58 -8.26
C ASN A 343 -18.69 -3.87 -7.03
N ALA A 344 -18.72 -2.53 -7.08
CA ALA A 344 -19.48 -1.75 -6.13
C ALA A 344 -20.99 -1.98 -6.29
N VAL A 345 -21.72 -1.91 -5.18
CA VAL A 345 -23.20 -2.08 -5.13
C VAL A 345 -23.83 -0.87 -4.48
N TYR A 346 -24.87 -0.32 -5.10
CA TYR A 346 -25.66 0.73 -4.48
C TYR A 346 -26.45 0.19 -3.28
N VAL A 347 -26.37 0.88 -2.16
CA VAL A 347 -27.06 0.53 -0.92
C VAL A 347 -28.15 1.56 -0.65
N GLU A 348 -29.40 1.21 -0.96
CA GLU A 348 -30.53 2.13 -0.86
C GLU A 348 -30.70 2.77 0.52
N ALA A 349 -30.45 2.00 1.58
CA ALA A 349 -30.55 2.50 2.97
C ALA A 349 -29.49 3.55 3.33
N GLU A 350 -28.36 3.53 2.65
CA GLU A 350 -27.23 4.44 2.88
C GLU A 350 -27.21 5.56 1.84
N GLN A 351 -28.01 5.46 0.79
CA GLN A 351 -28.00 6.35 -0.39
C GLN A 351 -26.59 6.52 -0.98
N ASP A 352 -25.79 5.46 -0.92
CA ASP A 352 -24.38 5.46 -1.36
C ASP A 352 -23.97 4.06 -1.86
N TYR A 353 -22.78 3.96 -2.42
CA TYR A 353 -22.19 2.71 -2.90
C TYR A 353 -21.30 2.03 -1.87
N SER A 354 -21.55 0.74 -1.65
CA SER A 354 -20.58 -0.13 -0.98
C SER A 354 -19.59 -0.69 -2.00
N SER A 355 -18.35 -0.24 -1.95
CA SER A 355 -17.28 -0.68 -2.86
C SER A 355 -16.67 -2.01 -2.43
N CYS A 356 -16.17 -2.81 -3.36
CA CYS A 356 -15.18 -3.84 -3.04
C CYS A 356 -13.91 -3.18 -2.48
N CYS A 357 -13.27 -3.84 -1.53
CA CYS A 357 -12.06 -3.31 -0.89
C CYS A 357 -11.16 -4.44 -0.37
N CYS A 358 -9.87 -4.41 -0.70
CA CYS A 358 -8.95 -5.43 -0.22
C CYS A 358 -8.81 -5.37 1.30
N ILE A 359 -8.60 -4.17 1.88
CA ILE A 359 -8.47 -3.96 3.32
C ILE A 359 -9.32 -2.76 3.74
N LYS A 360 -10.30 -3.00 4.61
CA LYS A 360 -11.24 -1.97 5.09
C LYS A 360 -11.27 -1.90 6.60
N SER A 361 -11.14 -0.70 7.15
CA SER A 361 -11.55 -0.40 8.53
C SER A 361 -12.64 0.65 8.52
N ALA A 362 -13.69 0.51 9.33
CA ALA A 362 -14.71 1.55 9.43
C ALA A 362 -14.24 2.76 10.28
N TRP A 363 -13.21 2.57 11.10
CA TRP A 363 -12.55 3.65 11.85
C TRP A 363 -11.07 3.71 11.53
N ASN A 364 -10.20 3.51 12.51
CA ASN A 364 -8.77 3.69 12.36
C ASN A 364 -8.09 2.47 11.72
N MET A 365 -7.00 2.74 11.00
CA MET A 365 -6.11 1.71 10.50
C MET A 365 -4.66 2.08 10.80
N HIS A 366 -3.90 1.11 11.31
CA HIS A 366 -2.49 1.28 11.63
C HIS A 366 -1.66 0.19 10.94
N LEU A 367 -0.80 0.59 10.03
CA LEU A 367 0.06 -0.27 9.23
C LEU A 367 1.51 -0.06 9.70
N ALA A 368 1.88 -0.77 10.78
CA ALA A 368 3.13 -0.57 11.51
C ALA A 368 4.25 -1.48 11.03
N GLY A 369 3.96 -2.50 10.24
CA GLY A 369 4.96 -3.43 9.73
C GLY A 369 4.38 -4.44 8.76
N GLY A 370 5.19 -5.42 8.39
CA GLY A 370 4.83 -6.46 7.43
C GLY A 370 4.78 -5.97 5.99
N GLU A 371 4.36 -6.86 5.12
CA GLU A 371 4.21 -6.60 3.69
C GLU A 371 2.75 -6.78 3.27
N ILE A 372 2.19 -5.78 2.62
CA ILE A 372 0.79 -5.71 2.23
C ILE A 372 0.69 -5.56 0.72
N ARG A 373 0.02 -6.48 0.05
CA ARG A 373 -0.23 -6.47 -1.40
C ARG A 373 -1.72 -6.52 -1.67
N CYS A 374 -2.23 -5.52 -2.36
CA CYS A 374 -3.65 -5.37 -2.68
C CYS A 374 -3.86 -5.28 -4.19
N LEU A 375 -4.82 -6.05 -4.71
CA LEU A 375 -5.32 -5.95 -6.08
C LEU A 375 -6.84 -5.86 -6.08
N SER A 376 -7.41 -4.76 -6.58
CA SER A 376 -8.85 -4.62 -6.75
C SER A 376 -9.17 -4.36 -8.23
N THR A 377 -9.89 -5.29 -8.87
CA THR A 377 -10.18 -5.24 -10.31
C THR A 377 -11.61 -4.88 -10.65
N GLY A 378 -12.51 -4.91 -9.68
CA GLY A 378 -13.92 -4.60 -9.88
C GLY A 378 -14.21 -3.09 -9.99
N THR A 379 -15.33 -2.76 -10.62
CA THR A 379 -15.80 -1.38 -10.79
C THR A 379 -16.01 -0.69 -9.43
N GLY A 380 -15.45 0.50 -9.24
CA GLY A 380 -15.49 1.25 -7.99
C GLY A 380 -14.68 0.62 -6.85
N GLY A 381 -13.80 -0.35 -7.18
CA GLY A 381 -13.03 -1.09 -6.20
C GLY A 381 -11.93 -0.25 -5.54
N LYS A 382 -11.56 -0.58 -4.31
CA LYS A 382 -10.52 0.09 -3.53
C LYS A 382 -9.47 -0.91 -3.05
N GLY A 383 -8.22 -0.46 -2.98
CA GLY A 383 -7.17 -1.25 -2.37
C GLY A 383 -7.28 -1.20 -0.84
N ILE A 384 -6.97 -0.07 -0.24
CA ILE A 384 -7.03 0.16 1.22
C ILE A 384 -7.98 1.32 1.52
N SER A 385 -8.87 1.14 2.50
CA SER A 385 -9.79 2.20 2.90
C SER A 385 -9.97 2.25 4.43
N ALA A 386 -9.65 3.38 5.03
CA ALA A 386 -9.88 3.64 6.46
C ALA A 386 -10.97 4.70 6.65
N GLY A 387 -11.87 4.41 7.58
CA GLY A 387 -12.90 5.34 8.01
C GLY A 387 -14.16 5.40 7.14
N HIS A 388 -15.01 6.34 7.49
CA HIS A 388 -16.28 6.65 6.84
C HIS A 388 -16.64 8.13 7.01
N GLU A 389 -17.55 8.57 6.18
CA GLU A 389 -18.17 9.89 6.28
C GLU A 389 -19.53 9.73 6.99
N GLU A 390 -19.75 10.54 8.02
CA GLU A 390 -21.01 10.63 8.74
C GLU A 390 -21.71 11.94 8.35
N VAL A 391 -22.70 11.84 7.50
CA VAL A 391 -23.43 13.00 6.99
C VAL A 391 -24.63 13.30 7.87
N THR A 392 -24.66 14.49 8.44
CA THR A 392 -25.82 15.03 9.15
C THR A 392 -26.47 16.16 8.32
N PRO A 393 -27.69 16.57 8.62
CA PRO A 393 -28.34 17.66 7.88
C PRO A 393 -27.57 19.00 7.88
N THR A 394 -26.66 19.19 8.83
CA THR A 394 -25.93 20.45 9.02
C THR A 394 -24.43 20.32 8.81
N LYS A 395 -23.86 19.10 8.79
CA LYS A 395 -22.41 18.91 8.73
C LYS A 395 -22.04 17.48 8.36
N THR A 396 -20.98 17.34 7.58
CA THR A 396 -20.27 16.05 7.37
C THR A 396 -19.14 15.93 8.38
N TYR A 397 -19.10 14.79 9.06
CA TYR A 397 -18.00 14.40 9.94
C TYR A 397 -17.18 13.33 9.25
N TYR A 398 -15.88 13.50 9.26
CA TYR A 398 -14.92 12.52 8.75
C TYR A 398 -14.38 11.71 9.90
N ARG A 399 -14.46 10.40 9.80
CA ARG A 399 -14.10 9.46 10.87
C ARG A 399 -13.10 8.45 10.36
N GLY A 400 -12.10 8.14 11.17
CA GLY A 400 -11.12 7.09 10.91
C GLY A 400 -9.86 7.56 10.22
N LYS A 401 -8.75 7.41 10.95
CA LYS A 401 -7.40 7.80 10.53
C LYS A 401 -6.65 6.60 9.96
N LEU A 402 -5.78 6.88 9.00
CA LEU A 402 -4.85 5.91 8.45
C LEU A 402 -3.41 6.31 8.79
N THR A 403 -2.67 5.43 9.45
CA THR A 403 -1.27 5.66 9.81
C THR A 403 -0.39 4.57 9.21
N PHE A 404 0.67 4.99 8.52
CA PHE A 404 1.76 4.15 8.05
C PHE A 404 2.98 4.37 8.95
N ASP A 405 3.50 3.28 9.51
CA ASP A 405 4.55 3.33 10.52
C ASP A 405 5.58 2.19 10.33
N GLY A 406 5.93 1.91 9.08
CA GLY A 406 6.96 0.95 8.71
C GLY A 406 6.53 -0.17 7.75
N ALA A 407 5.26 -0.30 7.43
CA ALA A 407 4.79 -1.33 6.50
C ALA A 407 5.27 -1.09 5.05
N ASP A 408 5.53 -2.18 4.33
CA ASP A 408 5.74 -2.18 2.89
C ASP A 408 4.41 -2.46 2.18
N VAL A 409 3.86 -1.45 1.50
CA VAL A 409 2.51 -1.46 0.96
C VAL A 409 2.51 -1.32 -0.55
N TYR A 410 1.90 -2.28 -1.23
CA TYR A 410 1.76 -2.35 -2.68
C TYR A 410 0.28 -2.45 -3.03
N VAL A 411 -0.25 -1.44 -3.71
CA VAL A 411 -1.66 -1.38 -4.07
C VAL A 411 -1.84 -1.17 -5.55
N ARG A 412 -2.74 -1.98 -6.14
CA ARG A 412 -3.15 -1.83 -7.52
C ARG A 412 -4.67 -1.87 -7.64
N THR A 413 -5.23 -0.93 -8.42
CA THR A 413 -6.61 -0.97 -8.83
C THR A 413 -6.72 -0.92 -10.35
N GLY A 414 -7.58 -1.77 -10.91
CA GLY A 414 -7.82 -1.85 -12.36
C GLY A 414 -9.29 -1.65 -12.74
N GLY A 415 -10.17 -1.48 -11.77
CA GLY A 415 -11.60 -1.26 -12.00
C GLY A 415 -11.91 0.18 -12.44
N THR A 416 -13.01 0.36 -13.17
CA THR A 416 -13.50 1.65 -13.61
C THR A 416 -14.41 2.31 -12.57
N ARG A 417 -14.76 3.58 -12.79
CA ARG A 417 -15.76 4.29 -11.98
C ARG A 417 -17.17 3.72 -12.23
N PHE A 418 -18.04 3.77 -11.20
CA PHE A 418 -19.45 3.47 -11.31
C PHE A 418 -20.30 4.62 -10.72
N PRO A 419 -21.27 5.20 -11.44
CA PRO A 419 -21.50 5.01 -12.89
C PRO A 419 -20.30 5.46 -13.74
N ALA A 420 -20.19 4.97 -14.94
CA ALA A 420 -19.05 5.22 -15.83
C ALA A 420 -18.88 6.69 -16.23
N VAL A 421 -19.93 7.48 -16.16
CA VAL A 421 -19.91 8.91 -16.48
C VAL A 421 -20.00 9.73 -15.20
N LYS A 422 -19.06 10.65 -15.00
CA LYS A 422 -19.13 11.65 -13.94
C LYS A 422 -20.25 12.62 -14.28
N LEU A 423 -21.29 12.68 -13.45
CA LEU A 423 -22.36 13.66 -13.58
C LEU A 423 -21.97 14.87 -12.75
N GLU A 424 -21.98 16.06 -13.36
CA GLU A 424 -21.62 17.31 -12.73
C GLU A 424 -22.74 18.34 -12.89
N ASP A 425 -22.89 19.21 -11.90
CA ASP A 425 -23.73 20.39 -12.00
C ASP A 425 -23.07 21.48 -12.89
N SER A 426 -23.75 22.62 -13.05
CA SER A 426 -23.25 23.75 -13.85
C SER A 426 -21.99 24.42 -13.27
N HIS A 427 -21.52 23.99 -12.09
CA HIS A 427 -20.32 24.49 -11.40
C HIS A 427 -19.22 23.45 -11.29
N GLY A 428 -19.39 22.27 -11.94
CA GLY A 428 -18.40 21.19 -11.91
C GLY A 428 -18.50 20.27 -10.69
N ASN A 429 -19.52 20.45 -9.82
CA ASN A 429 -19.68 19.57 -8.67
C ASN A 429 -20.32 18.24 -9.06
N ALA A 430 -19.83 17.15 -8.50
CA ALA A 430 -20.40 15.81 -8.76
C ALA A 430 -21.86 15.74 -8.28
N ILE A 431 -22.74 15.27 -9.18
CA ILE A 431 -24.16 15.07 -8.89
C ILE A 431 -24.40 13.58 -8.60
N GLY A 432 -24.90 13.31 -7.40
CA GLY A 432 -25.29 11.99 -6.95
C GLY A 432 -24.12 11.08 -6.54
N PRO A 433 -24.44 9.93 -5.95
CA PRO A 433 -23.41 9.02 -5.46
C PRO A 433 -22.65 8.37 -6.59
N ALA A 434 -21.36 8.14 -6.37
CA ALA A 434 -20.50 7.41 -7.30
C ALA A 434 -19.47 6.57 -6.52
N ALA A 435 -19.12 5.42 -7.07
CA ALA A 435 -17.99 4.64 -6.61
C ALA A 435 -16.82 4.82 -7.58
N SER A 436 -15.79 5.49 -7.15
CA SER A 436 -14.54 5.63 -7.90
C SER A 436 -13.49 4.64 -7.39
N PRO A 437 -12.68 4.06 -8.28
CA PRO A 437 -11.54 3.27 -7.85
C PRO A 437 -10.54 4.16 -7.13
N LYS A 438 -10.02 3.68 -6.01
CA LYS A 438 -9.01 4.38 -5.21
C LYS A 438 -7.95 3.37 -4.78
N GLY A 439 -6.69 3.74 -4.91
CA GLY A 439 -5.61 2.92 -4.38
C GLY A 439 -5.70 2.87 -2.85
N ILE A 440 -5.50 4.01 -2.21
CA ILE A 440 -5.57 4.16 -0.75
C ILE A 440 -6.47 5.34 -0.40
N LYS A 441 -7.45 5.11 0.48
CA LYS A 441 -8.35 6.17 0.96
C LYS A 441 -8.36 6.27 2.47
N SER A 442 -8.30 7.49 3.00
CA SER A 442 -8.63 7.82 4.39
C SER A 442 -9.81 8.79 4.41
N ALA A 443 -10.83 8.51 5.23
CA ALA A 443 -11.94 9.44 5.40
C ALA A 443 -11.58 10.63 6.31
N ASP A 444 -10.62 10.46 7.22
CA ASP A 444 -10.07 11.54 8.04
C ASP A 444 -8.58 11.73 7.68
N LYS A 445 -7.76 12.14 8.59
CA LYS A 445 -6.34 12.40 8.43
C LYS A 445 -5.54 11.14 8.06
N MET A 446 -4.61 11.27 7.14
CA MET A 446 -3.58 10.29 6.86
C MET A 446 -2.23 10.74 7.41
N THR A 447 -1.48 9.83 8.01
CA THR A 447 -0.12 10.10 8.52
C THR A 447 0.84 9.06 7.95
N ILE A 448 1.94 9.52 7.39
CA ILE A 448 3.02 8.67 6.85
C ILE A 448 4.28 8.98 7.65
N ASN A 449 4.62 8.12 8.61
CA ASN A 449 5.84 8.25 9.41
C ASN A 449 7.01 7.56 8.73
N SER A 450 6.79 6.37 8.17
CA SER A 450 7.82 5.54 7.54
C SER A 450 7.19 4.42 6.69
N GLY A 451 8.03 3.58 6.08
CA GLY A 451 7.64 2.47 5.21
C GLY A 451 7.73 2.82 3.72
N ASN A 452 7.38 1.85 2.89
CA ASN A 452 7.39 1.99 1.44
C ASN A 452 5.96 1.82 0.90
N ILE A 453 5.43 2.81 0.20
CA ILE A 453 4.06 2.84 -0.30
C ILE A 453 4.09 3.00 -1.82
N TYR A 454 3.57 1.99 -2.53
CA TYR A 454 3.50 1.95 -3.98
C TYR A 454 2.05 1.78 -4.42
N VAL A 455 1.55 2.72 -5.24
CA VAL A 455 0.16 2.73 -5.67
C VAL A 455 0.08 2.89 -7.18
N ARG A 456 -0.65 1.98 -7.84
CA ARG A 456 -0.99 2.08 -9.26
C ARG A 456 -2.49 1.96 -9.47
N CYS A 457 -3.08 2.97 -10.12
CA CYS A 457 -4.49 2.99 -10.47
C CYS A 457 -4.65 3.15 -11.98
N SER A 458 -5.17 2.12 -12.67
CA SER A 458 -5.24 2.06 -14.13
C SER A 458 -6.66 1.95 -14.68
N GLY A 459 -7.67 2.14 -13.85
CA GLY A 459 -9.07 1.87 -14.18
C GLY A 459 -9.81 2.96 -14.96
N GLY A 460 -9.12 3.90 -15.61
CA GLY A 460 -9.71 5.02 -16.34
C GLY A 460 -10.01 6.24 -15.45
N ALA A 461 -10.74 7.22 -15.97
CA ALA A 461 -11.05 8.46 -15.28
C ALA A 461 -11.62 8.24 -13.86
N ALA A 462 -11.22 9.06 -12.92
CA ALA A 462 -11.48 8.98 -11.48
C ALA A 462 -10.76 7.84 -10.73
N ALA A 463 -9.71 7.23 -11.33
CA ALA A 463 -8.85 6.25 -10.68
C ALA A 463 -7.69 6.95 -9.94
N GLU A 464 -7.98 7.51 -8.76
CA GLU A 464 -7.01 8.22 -7.94
C GLU A 464 -6.09 7.28 -7.15
N GLY A 465 -4.87 7.75 -6.89
CA GLY A 465 -3.87 7.00 -6.15
C GLY A 465 -4.13 7.00 -4.65
N ILE A 466 -3.82 8.10 -3.98
CA ILE A 466 -3.96 8.27 -2.53
C ILE A 466 -4.90 9.44 -2.27
N GLU A 467 -5.99 9.17 -1.57
CA GLU A 467 -6.98 10.19 -1.19
C GLU A 467 -7.08 10.30 0.33
N SER A 468 -7.03 11.53 0.84
CA SER A 468 -7.47 11.87 2.19
C SER A 468 -8.53 12.96 2.13
N LYS A 469 -9.70 12.71 2.75
CA LYS A 469 -10.77 13.73 2.80
C LYS A 469 -10.43 14.91 3.73
N ARG A 470 -9.31 14.80 4.47
CA ARG A 470 -8.77 15.87 5.31
C ARG A 470 -7.30 16.11 4.93
N SER A 471 -6.39 16.01 5.85
CA SER A 471 -4.98 16.28 5.58
C SER A 471 -4.15 15.01 5.47
N ILE A 472 -3.03 15.14 4.73
CA ILE A 472 -1.95 14.16 4.73
C ILE A 472 -0.74 14.81 5.42
N ASP A 473 -0.23 14.17 6.48
CA ASP A 473 1.02 14.56 7.13
C ASP A 473 2.11 13.54 6.81
N ILE A 474 3.22 13.99 6.23
CA ILE A 474 4.33 13.13 5.80
C ILE A 474 5.58 13.51 6.61
N TYR A 475 6.02 12.60 7.47
CA TYR A 475 7.24 12.74 8.27
C TYR A 475 8.42 11.97 7.69
N GLY A 476 8.15 10.90 6.92
CA GLY A 476 9.17 10.05 6.34
C GLY A 476 8.59 9.03 5.34
N GLY A 477 9.35 7.98 5.08
CA GLY A 477 8.96 6.92 4.17
C GLY A 477 9.18 7.24 2.69
N LYS A 478 8.83 6.27 1.86
CA LYS A 478 8.91 6.36 0.40
C LYS A 478 7.53 6.15 -0.21
N VAL A 479 7.03 7.13 -0.95
CA VAL A 479 5.71 7.08 -1.60
C VAL A 479 5.89 7.18 -3.11
N ARG A 480 5.24 6.29 -3.84
CA ARG A 480 5.24 6.25 -5.30
C ARG A 480 3.82 6.03 -5.80
N THR A 481 3.28 6.95 -6.58
CA THR A 481 1.97 6.77 -7.21
C THR A 481 2.10 6.91 -8.73
N TYR A 482 1.33 6.08 -9.46
CA TYR A 482 1.17 6.17 -10.90
C TYR A 482 -0.29 5.88 -11.24
N CYS A 483 -1.05 6.91 -11.56
CA CYS A 483 -2.50 6.85 -11.62
C CYS A 483 -3.04 7.54 -12.87
N VAL A 484 -4.28 7.24 -13.22
CA VAL A 484 -4.95 7.87 -14.36
C VAL A 484 -5.49 9.23 -13.96
N ASP A 485 -6.16 9.29 -12.80
CA ASP A 485 -6.65 10.54 -12.18
C ASP A 485 -5.58 11.06 -11.20
N ASP A 486 -5.91 11.90 -10.24
CA ASP A 486 -4.94 12.47 -9.31
C ASP A 486 -4.04 11.41 -8.67
N GLY A 487 -2.75 11.65 -8.73
CA GLY A 487 -1.79 10.76 -8.09
C GLY A 487 -1.92 10.81 -6.56
N MET A 488 -2.12 12.01 -6.00
CA MET A 488 -2.56 12.25 -4.61
C MET A 488 -3.60 13.36 -4.58
N ASN A 489 -4.57 13.22 -3.67
CA ASN A 489 -5.62 14.21 -3.45
C ASN A 489 -5.89 14.39 -1.94
N ALA A 490 -5.92 15.65 -1.45
CA ALA A 490 -6.19 15.93 -0.03
C ALA A 490 -6.74 17.35 0.17
N GLU A 491 -7.49 17.58 1.28
CA GLU A 491 -7.83 18.93 1.71
C GLU A 491 -6.58 19.77 2.02
N GLY A 492 -5.46 19.11 2.37
CA GLY A 492 -4.18 19.77 2.57
C GLY A 492 -3.06 18.81 2.93
N CYS A 493 -1.82 19.28 2.81
CA CYS A 493 -0.64 18.48 3.11
C CYS A 493 0.38 19.26 3.97
N ASN A 494 0.87 18.61 5.03
CA ASN A 494 2.06 19.03 5.77
C ASN A 494 3.18 18.02 5.49
N MET A 495 4.25 18.45 4.85
CA MET A 495 5.40 17.59 4.52
C MET A 495 6.64 18.01 5.29
N HIS A 496 7.09 17.15 6.19
CA HIS A 496 8.26 17.35 7.05
C HIS A 496 9.45 16.51 6.62
N GLY A 497 9.22 15.48 5.83
CA GLY A 497 10.24 14.54 5.36
C GLY A 497 9.68 13.60 4.29
N GLY A 498 10.40 12.51 4.04
CA GLY A 498 10.01 11.49 3.08
C GLY A 498 10.53 11.72 1.66
N ASP A 499 10.37 10.69 0.84
CA ASP A 499 10.73 10.65 -0.59
C ASP A 499 9.46 10.32 -1.38
N VAL A 500 8.80 11.36 -1.89
CA VAL A 500 7.46 11.30 -2.49
C VAL A 500 7.55 11.60 -3.98
N LEU A 501 7.08 10.66 -4.80
CA LEU A 501 6.98 10.81 -6.25
C LEU A 501 5.57 10.44 -6.69
N ILE A 502 4.92 11.37 -7.34
CA ILE A 502 3.52 11.32 -7.74
C ILE A 502 3.42 11.53 -9.23
N CYS A 503 2.70 10.66 -9.94
CA CYS A 503 2.46 10.78 -11.37
C CYS A 503 0.99 10.53 -11.69
N SER A 504 0.38 11.48 -12.39
CA SER A 504 -0.89 11.31 -13.08
C SER A 504 -0.67 11.23 -14.59
N THR A 505 -1.55 10.50 -15.28
CA THR A 505 -1.51 10.37 -16.74
C THR A 505 -2.62 11.14 -17.45
N GLU A 506 -3.66 11.57 -16.74
CA GLU A 506 -4.81 12.27 -17.33
C GLU A 506 -5.35 13.42 -16.44
N ASN A 507 -4.68 13.71 -15.29
CA ASN A 507 -5.11 14.78 -14.37
C ASN A 507 -3.91 15.36 -13.61
N ASP A 508 -4.15 15.97 -12.44
CA ASP A 508 -3.11 16.58 -11.63
C ASP A 508 -2.23 15.54 -10.94
N GLY A 509 -0.94 15.82 -10.87
CA GLY A 509 -0.04 14.98 -10.09
C GLY A 509 -0.48 14.98 -8.62
N PHE A 510 -0.45 16.14 -7.98
CA PHE A 510 -0.91 16.34 -6.62
C PHE A 510 -1.93 17.49 -6.55
N ASP A 511 -3.18 17.15 -6.32
CA ASP A 511 -4.25 18.10 -5.99
C ASP A 511 -4.36 18.25 -4.47
N THR A 512 -4.19 19.46 -3.94
CA THR A 512 -4.25 19.72 -2.50
C THR A 512 -4.71 21.15 -2.20
N GLY A 513 -5.62 21.30 -1.23
CA GLY A 513 -6.11 22.62 -0.84
C GLY A 513 -5.07 23.50 -0.14
N PHE A 514 -3.99 22.93 0.43
CA PHE A 514 -2.81 23.67 0.90
C PHE A 514 -1.58 22.75 0.95
N LEU A 515 -0.39 23.35 0.83
CA LEU A 515 0.88 22.65 1.06
C LEU A 515 1.78 23.48 1.99
N ILE A 516 2.21 22.87 3.10
CA ILE A 516 3.25 23.41 3.98
C ILE A 516 4.39 22.40 4.01
N MET A 517 5.53 22.77 3.41
CA MET A 517 6.68 21.89 3.30
C MET A 517 7.87 22.43 4.07
N SER A 518 8.43 21.62 4.96
CA SER A 518 9.61 21.92 5.76
C SER A 518 10.77 20.96 5.53
N GLY A 519 10.57 19.88 4.77
CA GLY A 519 11.61 18.90 4.46
C GLY A 519 11.13 17.81 3.52
N GLY A 520 12.04 16.93 3.12
CA GLY A 520 11.78 15.80 2.24
C GLY A 520 11.98 16.14 0.76
N LEU A 521 11.59 15.20 -0.09
CA LEU A 521 11.65 15.27 -1.54
C LEU A 521 10.27 15.08 -2.12
N LEU A 522 9.73 16.06 -2.83
CA LEU A 522 8.45 16.03 -3.51
C LEU A 522 8.64 16.18 -5.02
N TYR A 523 8.33 15.11 -5.76
CA TYR A 523 8.24 15.12 -7.21
C TYR A 523 6.82 14.87 -7.63
N THR A 524 6.26 15.77 -8.43
CA THR A 524 4.91 15.65 -8.95
C THR A 524 4.88 15.83 -10.45
N ILE A 525 4.09 15.03 -11.13
CA ILE A 525 3.93 15.06 -12.58
C ILE A 525 2.44 14.99 -12.88
N GLY A 526 1.93 16.05 -13.49
CA GLY A 526 0.59 16.09 -14.07
C GLY A 526 0.63 15.81 -15.56
N ASP A 527 -0.54 15.65 -16.18
CA ASP A 527 -0.71 15.45 -17.59
C ASP A 527 -0.28 16.68 -18.42
N ASP A 528 -0.17 16.52 -19.72
CA ASP A 528 0.18 17.58 -20.67
C ASP A 528 -1.04 18.42 -21.16
N ASP A 529 -2.26 18.00 -20.85
CA ASP A 529 -3.51 18.68 -21.25
C ASP A 529 -4.05 19.62 -20.16
N GLU A 530 -3.39 20.77 -20.00
CA GLU A 530 -3.77 21.83 -19.05
C GLU A 530 -3.68 21.49 -17.55
N GLN A 531 -3.25 20.28 -17.17
CA GLN A 531 -3.19 19.82 -15.80
C GLN A 531 -1.92 20.28 -15.07
N MET A 532 -1.95 20.23 -13.74
CA MET A 532 -0.84 20.67 -12.90
C MET A 532 -0.03 19.48 -12.38
N GLY A 533 1.28 19.65 -12.31
CA GLY A 533 2.09 18.76 -11.48
C GLY A 533 1.70 18.92 -10.02
N LEU A 534 1.52 20.17 -9.58
CA LEU A 534 1.12 20.53 -8.22
C LEU A 534 0.06 21.63 -8.25
N ASP A 535 -1.17 21.28 -7.84
CA ASP A 535 -2.26 22.21 -7.61
C ASP A 535 -2.48 22.42 -6.10
N THR A 536 -2.61 23.68 -5.68
CA THR A 536 -2.96 24.06 -4.31
C THR A 536 -4.21 24.94 -4.27
N ASP A 537 -5.04 24.91 -5.33
CA ASP A 537 -6.23 25.79 -5.48
C ASP A 537 -5.92 27.30 -5.31
N GLY A 538 -4.67 27.71 -5.48
CA GLY A 538 -4.22 29.07 -5.17
C GLY A 538 -4.29 29.44 -3.67
N LYS A 539 -4.47 28.45 -2.79
CA LYS A 539 -4.47 28.61 -1.34
C LYS A 539 -3.06 28.57 -0.75
N THR A 540 -2.92 28.34 0.54
CA THR A 540 -1.63 28.36 1.25
C THR A 540 -0.62 27.40 0.65
N PHE A 541 0.48 27.94 0.11
CA PHE A 541 1.63 27.17 -0.34
C PHE A 541 2.91 27.78 0.24
N LEU A 542 3.46 27.14 1.25
CA LEU A 542 4.65 27.60 1.98
C LEU A 542 5.77 26.57 1.95
N VAL A 543 6.97 27.03 1.63
CA VAL A 543 8.17 26.18 1.60
C VAL A 543 9.23 26.77 2.51
N SER A 544 9.69 26.00 3.48
CA SER A 544 10.77 26.35 4.39
C SER A 544 11.95 25.40 4.33
N GLY A 545 11.83 24.28 3.63
CA GLY A 545 12.88 23.28 3.44
C GLY A 545 12.44 22.16 2.53
N GLY A 546 13.37 21.29 2.19
CA GLY A 546 13.18 20.16 1.29
C GLY A 546 13.45 20.49 -0.18
N GLU A 547 13.08 19.59 -1.07
CA GLU A 547 13.19 19.77 -2.51
C GLU A 547 11.84 19.53 -3.18
N ILE A 548 11.40 20.43 -4.05
CA ILE A 548 10.23 20.31 -4.89
C ILE A 548 10.64 20.35 -6.36
N VAL A 549 10.11 19.39 -7.13
CA VAL A 549 10.06 19.45 -8.58
C VAL A 549 8.63 19.13 -9.00
N ALA A 550 7.94 20.05 -9.66
CA ALA A 550 6.61 19.80 -10.19
C ALA A 550 6.59 20.09 -11.70
N LEU A 551 6.12 19.11 -12.48
CA LEU A 551 5.96 19.20 -13.94
C LEU A 551 4.49 19.11 -14.31
N GLY A 552 4.05 19.95 -15.22
CA GLY A 552 2.70 19.95 -15.78
C GLY A 552 2.58 21.01 -16.88
N ALA A 553 1.38 21.18 -17.41
CA ALA A 553 1.10 22.35 -18.28
C ALA A 553 1.03 23.63 -17.46
N ARG A 554 0.75 23.51 -16.16
CA ARG A 554 0.74 24.56 -15.16
C ARG A 554 1.28 24.04 -13.83
N ASN A 555 1.58 24.93 -12.90
CA ASN A 555 1.82 24.63 -11.49
C ASN A 555 1.44 25.84 -10.63
N CYS A 556 0.98 25.59 -9.42
CA CYS A 556 0.93 26.61 -8.39
C CYS A 556 2.33 27.00 -7.93
N ALA A 557 2.51 28.25 -7.51
CA ALA A 557 3.77 28.77 -7.00
C ALA A 557 3.70 28.99 -5.48
N PRO A 558 4.80 28.74 -4.73
CA PRO A 558 4.84 29.09 -3.33
C PRO A 558 4.63 30.59 -3.09
N PHE A 559 4.05 30.93 -1.96
CA PHE A 559 3.87 32.33 -1.56
C PHE A 559 5.23 32.99 -1.23
N ASN A 560 5.31 34.30 -1.48
CA ASN A 560 6.50 35.11 -1.16
C ASN A 560 6.85 35.16 0.34
N SER A 561 5.99 34.66 1.21
CA SER A 561 6.27 34.42 2.63
C SER A 561 7.03 33.12 2.91
N SER A 562 7.30 32.31 1.89
CA SER A 562 8.18 31.15 2.01
C SER A 562 9.61 31.57 2.35
N SER A 563 10.28 30.83 3.22
CA SER A 563 11.68 31.11 3.58
C SER A 563 12.69 30.42 2.65
N GLN A 564 12.27 29.46 1.84
CA GLN A 564 13.07 28.84 0.79
C GLN A 564 12.67 29.38 -0.57
N ALA A 565 13.68 29.67 -1.41
CA ALA A 565 13.43 30.20 -2.74
C ALA A 565 12.97 29.13 -3.73
N SER A 566 12.14 29.58 -4.69
CA SER A 566 11.53 28.76 -5.71
C SER A 566 11.56 29.43 -7.08
N VAL A 567 11.66 28.66 -8.15
CA VAL A 567 11.64 29.13 -9.54
C VAL A 567 10.54 28.40 -10.29
N LEU A 568 9.57 29.15 -10.79
CA LEU A 568 8.51 28.67 -11.70
C LEU A 568 8.87 29.07 -13.12
N CYS A 569 9.01 28.09 -14.02
CA CYS A 569 9.46 28.33 -15.39
C CYS A 569 8.45 27.80 -16.40
N TYR A 570 8.10 28.61 -17.40
CA TYR A 570 7.29 28.24 -18.56
C TYR A 570 8.14 28.17 -19.83
N LEU A 571 7.98 27.09 -20.60
CA LEU A 571 8.57 26.93 -21.94
C LEU A 571 7.49 26.52 -22.94
N HIS A 572 7.44 27.24 -24.07
CA HIS A 572 6.49 26.99 -25.17
C HIS A 572 7.15 26.13 -26.28
N LYS A 573 7.79 25.06 -25.87
CA LYS A 573 8.39 24.07 -26.79
C LYS A 573 8.53 22.70 -26.13
N ASN A 574 8.49 21.67 -26.92
CA ASN A 574 8.78 20.32 -26.45
C ASN A 574 10.27 20.15 -26.25
N VAL A 575 10.66 19.59 -25.14
CA VAL A 575 12.04 19.28 -24.77
C VAL A 575 12.09 17.91 -24.10
N SER A 576 13.20 17.20 -24.22
CA SER A 576 13.40 15.92 -23.54
C SER A 576 13.79 16.06 -22.08
N GLY A 577 14.18 17.26 -21.67
CA GLY A 577 14.53 17.54 -20.30
C GLY A 577 14.89 19.00 -20.06
N LEU A 578 14.88 19.36 -18.78
CA LEU A 578 15.28 20.67 -18.27
C LEU A 578 16.33 20.53 -17.19
N ALA A 579 17.16 21.58 -17.02
CA ALA A 579 18.03 21.70 -15.89
C ALA A 579 18.03 23.12 -15.32
N LEU A 580 18.08 23.20 -13.99
CA LEU A 580 18.48 24.40 -13.27
C LEU A 580 20.00 24.36 -13.08
N ALA A 581 20.68 25.39 -13.51
CA ALA A 581 22.13 25.55 -13.37
C ALA A 581 22.50 26.85 -12.65
N ASP A 582 23.67 26.92 -12.03
CA ASP A 582 24.22 28.18 -11.52
C ASP A 582 24.67 29.11 -12.67
N ALA A 583 25.08 30.32 -12.33
CA ALA A 583 25.54 31.32 -13.32
C ALA A 583 26.76 30.88 -14.15
N THR A 584 27.49 29.88 -13.72
CA THR A 584 28.66 29.32 -14.43
C THR A 584 28.31 28.12 -15.28
N GLY A 585 27.03 27.70 -15.29
CA GLY A 585 26.53 26.55 -16.05
C GLY A 585 26.68 25.21 -15.35
N ASN A 586 27.05 25.17 -14.06
CA ASN A 586 27.03 23.93 -13.30
C ASN A 586 25.60 23.54 -13.00
N ILE A 587 25.19 22.35 -13.41
CA ILE A 587 23.83 21.85 -13.21
C ILE A 587 23.62 21.53 -11.73
N LEU A 588 22.60 22.15 -11.16
CA LEU A 588 22.15 21.93 -9.79
C LEU A 588 21.07 20.84 -9.73
N LYS A 589 20.21 20.81 -10.74
CA LYS A 589 19.15 19.82 -10.91
C LYS A 589 18.82 19.66 -12.38
N ALA A 590 18.72 18.41 -12.85
CA ALA A 590 18.23 18.10 -14.17
C ALA A 590 17.07 17.09 -14.06
N ILE A 591 16.08 17.24 -14.92
CA ILE A 591 14.86 16.45 -14.94
C ILE A 591 14.44 16.12 -16.35
N PRO A 592 14.02 14.89 -16.65
CA PRO A 592 13.39 14.56 -17.92
C PRO A 592 11.94 15.09 -17.96
N THR A 593 11.44 15.29 -19.16
CA THR A 593 10.04 15.61 -19.39
C THR A 593 9.34 14.36 -19.95
N PRO A 594 8.48 13.70 -19.17
CA PRO A 594 7.88 12.43 -19.56
C PRO A 594 6.81 12.56 -20.64
N TYR A 595 6.22 13.76 -20.79
CA TYR A 595 5.17 14.08 -21.75
C TYR A 595 5.59 15.23 -22.67
N SER A 596 4.84 15.43 -23.76
CA SER A 596 5.04 16.51 -24.72
C SER A 596 4.24 17.75 -24.32
N TYR A 597 4.69 18.45 -23.31
CA TYR A 597 4.02 19.65 -22.81
C TYR A 597 4.13 20.85 -23.75
N ASN A 598 3.03 21.61 -23.89
CA ASN A 598 3.03 22.89 -24.58
C ASN A 598 1.91 23.81 -24.04
N PRO A 599 2.16 24.68 -23.04
CA PRO A 599 3.47 24.95 -22.42
C PRO A 599 3.92 23.85 -21.47
N LEU A 600 5.23 23.70 -21.31
CA LEU A 600 5.82 23.00 -20.19
C LEU A 600 5.98 23.99 -19.02
N CYS A 601 5.42 23.67 -17.89
CA CYS A 601 5.60 24.42 -16.65
C CYS A 601 6.36 23.57 -15.63
N VAL A 602 7.46 24.09 -15.11
CA VAL A 602 8.26 23.41 -14.07
C VAL A 602 8.45 24.32 -12.88
N LEU A 603 8.18 23.79 -11.68
CA LEU A 603 8.52 24.40 -10.41
C LEU A 603 9.75 23.71 -9.81
N PHE A 604 10.78 24.49 -9.52
CA PHE A 604 11.96 24.08 -8.76
C PHE A 604 11.98 24.80 -7.41
N SER A 605 12.21 24.07 -6.33
CA SER A 605 12.52 24.64 -5.02
C SER A 605 13.48 23.73 -4.27
N ASN A 606 14.62 24.25 -3.86
CA ASN A 606 15.57 23.55 -2.99
C ASN A 606 16.54 24.53 -2.31
N SER A 607 17.33 24.05 -1.36
CA SER A 607 18.27 24.86 -0.59
C SER A 607 19.44 25.47 -1.40
N ASN A 608 19.66 25.02 -2.64
CA ASN A 608 20.70 25.56 -3.52
C ASN A 608 20.25 26.84 -4.24
N ILE A 609 18.96 27.14 -4.24
CA ILE A 609 18.42 28.36 -4.81
C ILE A 609 18.48 29.46 -3.74
N GLN A 610 19.30 30.49 -3.98
CA GLN A 610 19.54 31.57 -3.02
C GLN A 610 19.08 32.90 -3.57
N ILE A 611 18.37 33.68 -2.74
CA ILE A 611 17.99 35.07 -3.09
C ILE A 611 19.27 35.89 -3.29
N GLY A 612 19.30 36.70 -4.34
CA GLY A 612 20.44 37.49 -4.76
C GLY A 612 21.44 36.78 -5.68
N SER A 613 21.26 35.47 -5.93
CA SER A 613 22.13 34.69 -6.81
C SER A 613 21.53 34.55 -8.20
N SER A 614 22.40 34.39 -9.21
CA SER A 614 22.02 34.22 -10.61
C SER A 614 22.08 32.77 -11.03
N TYR A 615 21.14 32.37 -11.89
CA TYR A 615 20.94 31.00 -12.36
C TYR A 615 20.59 30.96 -13.85
N GLN A 616 20.59 29.76 -14.40
CA GLN A 616 20.18 29.47 -15.76
C GLN A 616 19.15 28.36 -15.78
N ILE A 617 18.16 28.44 -16.68
CA ILE A 617 17.36 27.30 -17.11
C ILE A 617 17.93 26.82 -18.42
N LEU A 618 18.28 25.55 -18.45
CA LEU A 618 18.81 24.86 -19.62
C LEU A 618 17.79 23.85 -20.11
N SER A 619 17.65 23.70 -21.43
CA SER A 619 16.82 22.66 -22.04
C SER A 619 17.66 21.69 -22.87
N PHE A 620 17.17 20.45 -22.98
CA PHE A 620 17.72 19.39 -23.80
C PHE A 620 16.67 18.97 -24.83
N GLU A 621 16.95 19.14 -26.11
CA GLU A 621 15.94 19.00 -27.18
C GLU A 621 15.54 17.54 -27.42
N HIS A 622 16.51 16.63 -27.55
CA HIS A 622 16.25 15.23 -27.91
C HIS A 622 16.74 14.25 -26.86
N SER A 623 17.80 14.59 -26.13
CA SER A 623 18.36 13.77 -25.05
C SER A 623 19.24 14.61 -24.12
N PHE A 624 19.48 14.12 -22.89
CA PHE A 624 20.46 14.73 -21.99
C PHE A 624 21.93 14.64 -22.48
N ASN A 625 22.17 13.95 -23.58
CA ASN A 625 23.49 13.93 -24.25
C ASN A 625 23.68 15.10 -25.21
N ASP A 626 22.63 15.86 -25.48
CA ASP A 626 22.72 17.04 -26.32
C ASP A 626 23.44 18.17 -25.60
N THR A 627 24.01 19.10 -26.38
CA THR A 627 24.47 20.36 -25.80
C THR A 627 23.26 21.14 -25.33
N PRO A 628 23.17 21.48 -24.03
CA PRO A 628 22.01 22.18 -23.52
C PRO A 628 21.89 23.59 -24.10
N VAL A 629 20.66 24.01 -24.33
CA VAL A 629 20.31 25.37 -24.76
C VAL A 629 19.93 26.19 -23.54
N THR A 630 20.53 27.36 -23.38
CA THR A 630 20.14 28.29 -22.30
C THR A 630 18.82 28.99 -22.68
N GLU A 631 17.76 28.69 -21.94
CA GLU A 631 16.44 29.28 -22.13
C GLU A 631 16.29 30.62 -21.39
N TYR A 632 16.77 30.64 -20.16
CA TYR A 632 16.73 31.82 -19.28
C TYR A 632 18.04 32.02 -18.56
N ASN A 633 18.50 33.30 -18.46
CA ASN A 633 19.46 33.78 -17.48
C ASN A 633 18.71 34.73 -16.54
N PHE A 634 18.75 34.49 -15.23
CA PHE A 634 17.96 35.25 -14.28
C PHE A 634 18.63 35.36 -12.91
N THR A 635 18.19 36.31 -12.12
CA THR A 635 18.57 36.45 -10.71
C THR A 635 17.33 36.23 -9.85
N VAL A 636 17.46 35.47 -8.79
CA VAL A 636 16.39 35.24 -7.80
C VAL A 636 16.31 36.46 -6.90
N GLU A 637 15.31 37.31 -7.08
CA GLU A 637 15.16 38.55 -6.31
C GLU A 637 14.27 38.37 -5.09
N THR A 638 13.34 37.44 -5.14
CA THR A 638 12.36 37.13 -4.07
C THR A 638 12.28 35.62 -3.84
N SER A 639 11.57 35.20 -2.80
CA SER A 639 11.38 33.77 -2.54
C SER A 639 10.62 33.02 -3.65
N THR A 640 9.93 33.72 -4.56
CA THR A 640 9.31 33.10 -5.74
C THR A 640 9.65 33.91 -6.97
N THR A 641 10.34 33.27 -7.92
CA THR A 641 10.72 33.86 -9.22
C THR A 641 9.98 33.14 -10.33
N GLN A 642 9.25 33.89 -11.15
CA GLN A 642 8.57 33.33 -12.32
C GLN A 642 9.28 33.73 -13.62
N LEU A 643 9.49 32.76 -14.50
CA LEU A 643 10.12 32.93 -15.81
C LEU A 643 9.13 32.52 -16.90
N GLY A 644 8.91 33.42 -17.85
CA GLY A 644 7.89 33.23 -18.89
C GLY A 644 6.46 33.40 -18.35
N SER A 645 5.51 33.06 -19.19
CA SER A 645 4.08 33.13 -18.88
C SER A 645 3.36 31.93 -19.52
N LYS A 646 2.18 31.62 -18.99
CA LYS A 646 1.28 30.60 -19.54
C LYS A 646 0.89 30.92 -20.99
#